data_db40ba4de6b627f51bfc5bbb3a8f1f4f
#
_entry.id   db40ba4de6b627f51bfc5bbb3a8f1f4f
#
_cell.length_a   1.000
_cell.length_b   1.000
_cell.length_c   1.000
_cell.angle_alpha   90.00
_cell.angle_beta   90.00
_cell.angle_gamma   90.00
#
_symmetry.space_group_name_H-M   'P 1'
#
loop_
_entity.id
_entity.type
_entity.pdbx_description
1 polymer ?
#
loop_
_entity_poly.entity_id
_entity_poly.type
_entity_poly.pdbx_seq_one_letter_code
_entity_poly.pdbx_strand_id
1 'polypeptide(L)'
;MGRHSKPDPEDSVDDLSDGHAAEQQHWEDISGSYDYPGVDQPDDGPLSSEGHYSAVGGYSASGSEDYPDIPPRPDWEPTGAEPIAAAPPPLFRFGHRGPGDWQAGHRSADGRRGVSIGVIVALVAVVVMVAGVILWRFFGDALSNRSHTAAARCVGGKDTVAVIADPSIADQVKESADSYNASAGPVGDRCVAVAVTSAGSDAVINGFIGKWPTELGGQPGLWIPSSSISAARLTGAAGSQAISDSRSLVISPVLLAVRPELQQALANQNWAALPGLQTNPNSLSGLDLPAWGSLRLAMPSSGNGDAAYLAGEAVAAESAPAGAPATAGIGAVRTLMGARPKLADDSLTAAMDTLLKPGDVATAPVHAVVTTEQQLFQRGQSLSDAENTLGSWLPPGPAAVADYPTVLLSGAWLSQEQTSAASAFARYLHKPEQLAKLARAGFRVSDVKPPSSPVTSFPALPSTLSVGDDSMRATLADTMVTASAGVAATIMLDQSMPNDEGGNSRLSNVVAALENRIKAMPPSSVVGLWTFDGREGRTEVPAGPLADPVNGQPRPAALTAALGKQYSSGGGAVSFTTLRLIYQEMLANYRVGQANSVLVITAGPHTDQTLDGPGLQDFIRKSADPAKPIAVNIIDFGADPDRATWEAVAQLSGGSYQNLETSASPDLATAVNIFLS
;
A
#
# COMPACT_ATOMS: atom_id res chain seq x y z
N MET A 1 50.75 -23.63 47.28
CA MET A 1 51.90 -24.18 46.53
C MET A 1 51.67 -23.76 45.10
N GLY A 2 52.35 -22.86 44.59
CA GLY A 2 53.70 -22.41 44.30
C GLY A 2 53.59 -21.88 42.89
N ARG A 3 53.66 -20.60 42.69
CA ARG A 3 54.83 -19.74 42.46
C ARG A 3 55.39 -19.83 41.03
N HIS A 4 55.44 -18.73 40.42
CA HIS A 4 56.47 -17.89 39.75
C HIS A 4 56.40 -17.96 38.20
N SER A 5 56.77 -16.99 37.38
CA SER A 5 57.20 -15.57 37.56
C SER A 5 57.24 -14.96 36.15
N LYS A 6 57.06 -13.65 36.08
CA LYS A 6 57.54 -12.75 35.01
C LYS A 6 59.08 -12.79 34.89
N PRO A 7 59.73 -12.36 33.80
CA PRO A 7 60.02 -10.96 33.61
C PRO A 7 60.03 -10.45 32.15
N ASP A 8 59.78 -9.14 31.98
CA ASP A 8 60.47 -8.21 31.09
C ASP A 8 61.94 -8.04 31.53
N PRO A 9 62.87 -7.30 30.86
CA PRO A 9 62.71 -6.19 29.92
C PRO A 9 63.78 -6.03 28.81
N GLU A 10 63.68 -4.92 28.05
CA GLU A 10 64.69 -3.95 27.58
C GLU A 10 65.57 -4.21 26.35
N ASP A 11 65.57 -3.12 25.56
CA ASP A 11 66.62 -2.37 24.86
C ASP A 11 67.18 -2.86 23.54
N SER A 12 67.20 -2.05 22.51
CA SER A 12 68.00 -0.89 22.13
C SER A 12 67.92 -0.63 20.62
N VAL A 13 67.64 0.59 20.24
CA VAL A 13 68.43 1.59 19.53
C VAL A 13 69.22 1.12 18.31
N ASP A 14 69.04 1.76 17.18
CA ASP A 14 69.83 2.53 16.24
C ASP A 14 69.18 2.60 14.86
N ASP A 15 68.76 3.77 14.42
CA ASP A 15 69.39 4.83 13.66
C ASP A 15 69.93 4.42 12.27
N LEU A 16 69.40 5.07 11.24
CA LEU A 16 70.08 5.67 10.09
C LEU A 16 69.06 6.17 9.02
N SER A 17 68.94 7.46 9.00
CA SER A 17 68.94 8.49 7.97
C SER A 17 68.96 8.11 6.49
N ASP A 18 68.32 9.01 5.75
CA ASP A 18 68.44 9.63 4.42
C ASP A 18 67.28 9.32 3.52
N GLY A 19 66.46 10.26 3.07
CA GLY A 19 66.80 11.47 2.33
C GLY A 19 66.18 11.34 0.92
N HIS A 20 65.32 12.26 0.58
CA HIS A 20 65.05 12.92 -0.71
C HIS A 20 63.56 13.32 -0.83
N ALA A 21 63.29 14.60 -0.68
CA ALA A 21 63.14 15.62 -1.72
C ALA A 21 61.81 15.61 -2.46
N ALA A 22 61.02 16.59 -2.11
CA ALA A 22 60.12 17.47 -2.85
C ALA A 22 59.75 17.11 -4.30
N GLU A 23 58.43 17.09 -4.53
CA GLU A 23 57.87 17.64 -5.76
C GLU A 23 56.49 18.27 -5.49
N GLN A 24 56.52 19.62 -5.43
CA GLN A 24 55.33 20.46 -5.55
C GLN A 24 54.88 20.45 -7.02
N GLN A 25 53.66 20.10 -7.29
CA GLN A 25 52.99 20.47 -8.53
C GLN A 25 51.73 21.32 -8.26
N HIS A 26 51.91 22.51 -8.62
CA HIS A 26 51.13 23.67 -8.96
C HIS A 26 49.92 23.28 -9.86
N TRP A 27 48.70 23.63 -9.44
CA TRP A 27 47.55 23.70 -10.34
C TRP A 27 47.10 25.15 -10.46
N GLU A 28 47.37 25.67 -11.65
CA GLU A 28 46.92 26.98 -12.08
C GLU A 28 45.43 26.97 -12.43
N ASP A 29 44.81 28.11 -12.22
CA ASP A 29 43.50 28.56 -12.63
C ASP A 29 43.18 28.28 -14.12
N ILE A 30 42.00 27.74 -14.38
CA ILE A 30 41.31 27.87 -15.67
C ILE A 30 39.92 28.44 -15.41
N SER A 31 39.84 29.76 -15.47
CA SER A 31 38.57 30.49 -15.70
C SER A 31 38.27 30.44 -17.18
N GLY A 32 37.24 29.67 -17.56
CA GLY A 32 36.68 29.64 -18.91
C GLY A 32 35.27 30.21 -18.92
N SER A 33 35.14 31.44 -19.37
CA SER A 33 33.89 32.09 -19.72
C SER A 33 33.30 31.44 -20.98
N TYR A 34 32.02 31.03 -20.90
CA TYR A 34 31.24 30.73 -22.10
C TYR A 34 30.23 31.86 -22.35
N ASP A 35 30.45 32.57 -23.48
CA ASP A 35 29.53 33.51 -24.12
C ASP A 35 28.29 32.77 -24.66
N TYR A 36 27.12 33.30 -24.39
CA TYR A 36 25.89 33.01 -25.12
C TYR A 36 25.59 34.14 -26.11
N PRO A 37 25.25 33.84 -27.36
CA PRO A 37 24.83 34.86 -28.33
C PRO A 37 23.41 35.31 -28.07
N GLY A 38 23.24 36.63 -28.14
CA GLY A 38 21.98 37.32 -28.01
C GLY A 38 21.00 37.09 -29.16
N VAL A 39 19.73 37.22 -28.86
CA VAL A 39 18.66 37.42 -29.82
C VAL A 39 17.87 38.67 -29.41
N ASP A 40 17.69 39.51 -30.39
CA ASP A 40 17.18 40.89 -30.37
C ASP A 40 15.79 41.11 -29.73
N GLN A 41 15.69 42.20 -29.00
CA GLN A 41 14.44 42.91 -28.72
C GLN A 41 14.11 43.90 -29.86
N PRO A 42 12.83 44.23 -30.05
CA PRO A 42 12.48 45.57 -30.43
C PRO A 42 11.75 46.33 -29.34
N ASP A 43 12.20 47.58 -29.19
CA ASP A 43 11.58 48.70 -28.48
C ASP A 43 10.15 48.95 -28.92
N ASP A 44 9.32 49.42 -28.00
CA ASP A 44 8.67 50.74 -28.08
C ASP A 44 7.93 51.09 -26.77
N GLY A 45 8.21 52.25 -26.29
CA GLY A 45 7.74 52.82 -25.05
C GLY A 45 6.43 53.63 -25.19
N PRO A 46 6.20 54.65 -24.36
CA PRO A 46 5.21 54.59 -23.30
C PRO A 46 3.99 55.49 -23.54
N LEU A 47 2.87 55.26 -22.83
CA LEU A 47 1.88 56.34 -22.56
C LEU A 47 1.15 56.13 -21.22
N SER A 48 1.24 57.19 -20.45
CA SER A 48 0.59 57.55 -19.19
C SER A 48 -0.94 57.70 -19.29
N SER A 49 -1.64 57.46 -18.19
CA SER A 49 -2.46 58.46 -17.44
C SER A 49 -3.40 57.79 -16.44
N GLU A 50 -3.22 58.07 -15.19
CA GLU A 50 -4.11 58.66 -14.18
C GLU A 50 -5.62 58.41 -14.28
N GLY A 51 -6.22 58.04 -13.14
CA GLY A 51 -7.65 58.23 -12.89
C GLY A 51 -8.14 57.57 -11.60
N HIS A 52 -8.18 58.33 -10.53
CA HIS A 52 -8.86 58.09 -9.25
C HIS A 52 -10.35 57.76 -9.39
N TYR A 53 -10.96 57.02 -8.48
CA TYR A 53 -11.94 57.36 -7.42
C TYR A 53 -12.71 56.16 -6.90
N SER A 54 -12.61 55.97 -5.60
CA SER A 54 -13.58 55.84 -4.51
C SER A 54 -14.92 55.11 -4.70
N ALA A 55 -15.08 54.09 -3.88
CA ALA A 55 -16.06 53.83 -2.82
C ALA A 55 -17.59 53.72 -3.12
N VAL A 56 -18.18 52.77 -2.38
CA VAL A 56 -19.50 52.68 -1.77
C VAL A 56 -20.61 51.94 -2.55
N GLY A 57 -21.18 50.94 -1.86
CA GLY A 57 -22.60 50.61 -1.88
C GLY A 57 -22.95 49.22 -2.37
N GLY A 58 -23.41 48.39 -1.43
CA GLY A 58 -24.05 47.12 -1.70
C GLY A 58 -25.37 47.25 -2.42
N TYR A 59 -25.82 46.13 -2.94
CA TYR A 59 -27.18 45.61 -2.85
C TYR A 59 -27.29 44.27 -3.60
N SER A 60 -28.13 43.43 -3.03
CA SER A 60 -28.59 42.15 -3.56
C SER A 60 -29.28 42.25 -4.92
N ALA A 61 -29.17 41.23 -5.76
CA ALA A 61 -30.26 40.43 -6.30
C ALA A 61 -29.90 39.77 -7.64
N SER A 62 -30.15 38.47 -7.67
CA SER A 62 -30.67 37.66 -8.80
C SER A 62 -30.37 38.10 -10.24
N GLY A 63 -29.69 37.26 -10.98
CA GLY A 63 -29.59 37.29 -12.43
C GLY A 63 -29.11 35.95 -12.97
N SER A 64 -30.04 35.18 -13.46
CA SER A 64 -29.83 34.02 -14.30
C SER A 64 -29.17 34.42 -15.60
N GLU A 65 -28.07 33.78 -15.97
CA GLU A 65 -27.60 33.84 -17.36
C GLU A 65 -27.47 32.42 -17.93
N ASP A 66 -28.04 32.29 -19.10
CA ASP A 66 -28.28 31.13 -19.93
C ASP A 66 -27.02 30.37 -20.30
N TYR A 67 -27.08 29.05 -20.14
CA TYR A 67 -26.25 28.09 -20.86
C TYR A 67 -27.10 27.43 -21.96
N PRO A 68 -26.57 27.22 -23.17
CA PRO A 68 -27.33 26.64 -24.28
C PRO A 68 -27.64 25.18 -24.05
N ASP A 69 -28.89 24.84 -24.37
CA ASP A 69 -29.53 23.53 -24.31
C ASP A 69 -28.74 22.45 -25.05
N ILE A 70 -28.45 21.36 -24.33
CA ILE A 70 -28.11 20.05 -24.88
C ILE A 70 -29.43 19.28 -24.99
N PRO A 71 -29.81 18.73 -26.15
CA PRO A 71 -31.06 17.97 -26.27
C PRO A 71 -31.04 16.68 -25.47
N PRO A 72 -32.19 16.30 -24.85
CA PRO A 72 -32.27 15.10 -24.02
C PRO A 72 -32.16 13.82 -24.86
N ARG A 73 -31.40 12.86 -24.36
CA ARG A 73 -31.41 11.48 -24.84
C ARG A 73 -32.77 10.84 -24.57
N PRO A 74 -33.34 10.04 -25.48
CA PRO A 74 -34.58 9.33 -25.22
C PRO A 74 -34.37 8.23 -24.16
N ASP A 75 -35.31 8.22 -23.22
CA ASP A 75 -35.44 7.20 -22.18
C ASP A 75 -35.71 5.83 -22.82
N TRP A 76 -34.91 4.86 -22.44
CA TRP A 76 -35.14 3.45 -22.69
C TRP A 76 -35.79 2.82 -21.45
N GLU A 77 -37.09 2.69 -21.46
CA GLU A 77 -37.78 1.78 -20.53
C GLU A 77 -37.65 0.33 -21.01
N PRO A 78 -37.36 -0.63 -20.14
CA PRO A 78 -37.39 -2.03 -20.47
C PRO A 78 -38.82 -2.55 -20.32
N THR A 79 -39.54 -2.66 -21.44
CA THR A 79 -40.78 -3.46 -21.51
C THR A 79 -40.44 -4.94 -21.50
N GLY A 80 -41.21 -5.67 -20.70
CA GLY A 80 -41.06 -7.07 -20.34
C GLY A 80 -40.90 -8.04 -21.52
N ALA A 81 -40.06 -9.02 -21.31
CA ALA A 81 -39.88 -10.17 -22.17
C ALA A 81 -41.01 -11.19 -21.94
N GLU A 82 -41.90 -11.35 -22.91
CA GLU A 82 -42.69 -12.57 -23.06
C GLU A 82 -41.90 -13.62 -23.86
N PRO A 83 -42.11 -14.93 -23.61
CA PRO A 83 -41.31 -15.98 -24.23
C PRO A 83 -41.73 -16.23 -25.68
N ILE A 84 -40.78 -16.12 -26.60
CA ILE A 84 -41.00 -16.44 -28.02
C ILE A 84 -41.05 -17.96 -28.18
N ALA A 85 -42.25 -18.46 -28.51
CA ALA A 85 -42.47 -19.83 -28.98
C ALA A 85 -41.80 -20.04 -30.35
N ALA A 86 -41.13 -21.17 -30.52
CA ALA A 86 -40.50 -21.60 -31.75
C ALA A 86 -41.50 -21.67 -32.92
N ALA A 87 -41.20 -20.98 -34.02
CA ALA A 87 -41.94 -21.05 -35.26
C ALA A 87 -41.56 -22.31 -36.05
N PRO A 88 -42.56 -23.03 -36.65
CA PRO A 88 -42.30 -24.16 -37.53
C PRO A 88 -41.85 -23.68 -38.93
N PRO A 89 -41.19 -24.55 -39.73
CA PRO A 89 -40.63 -24.17 -41.03
C PRO A 89 -41.71 -23.94 -42.09
N PRO A 90 -41.48 -23.11 -43.11
CA PRO A 90 -42.48 -22.79 -44.13
C PRO A 90 -42.75 -23.95 -45.07
N LEU A 91 -43.99 -24.35 -45.12
CA LEU A 91 -44.56 -25.26 -46.15
C LEU A 91 -44.68 -24.50 -47.48
N PHE A 92 -44.05 -25.00 -48.52
CA PHE A 92 -44.25 -24.55 -49.89
C PHE A 92 -45.66 -24.82 -50.33
N ARG A 93 -46.42 -23.79 -50.60
CA ARG A 93 -47.76 -23.85 -51.17
C ARG A 93 -47.67 -23.88 -52.71
N PHE A 94 -47.90 -25.03 -53.30
CA PHE A 94 -48.20 -25.15 -54.75
C PHE A 94 -49.58 -24.57 -55.06
N GLY A 95 -49.61 -23.57 -55.93
CA GLY A 95 -50.81 -22.98 -56.45
C GLY A 95 -51.43 -23.88 -57.51
N HIS A 96 -52.72 -24.24 -57.27
CA HIS A 96 -53.58 -24.83 -58.27
C HIS A 96 -54.00 -23.79 -59.32
N ARG A 97 -53.78 -24.08 -60.59
CA ARG A 97 -54.57 -23.54 -61.69
C ARG A 97 -55.39 -24.70 -62.30
N GLY A 98 -56.69 -24.53 -62.30
CA GLY A 98 -57.66 -25.41 -62.75
C GLY A 98 -57.84 -25.52 -64.30
N PRO A 99 -58.88 -26.19 -64.77
CA PRO A 99 -58.73 -27.13 -65.83
C PRO A 99 -59.15 -26.56 -67.19
N GLY A 100 -58.61 -27.12 -68.27
CA GLY A 100 -59.08 -26.96 -69.63
C GLY A 100 -59.12 -28.30 -70.29
N ASP A 101 -60.37 -28.70 -70.60
CA ASP A 101 -60.73 -29.84 -71.40
C ASP A 101 -60.04 -29.89 -72.77
N TRP A 102 -59.65 -31.09 -73.20
CA TRP A 102 -59.83 -31.59 -74.56
C TRP A 102 -59.76 -33.10 -74.59
N GLN A 103 -60.76 -33.63 -75.27
CA GLN A 103 -61.11 -35.02 -75.46
C GLN A 103 -60.18 -35.79 -76.38
N ALA A 104 -60.17 -37.06 -76.10
CA ALA A 104 -60.24 -38.22 -76.99
C ALA A 104 -58.98 -38.61 -77.83
N GLY A 105 -58.66 -39.88 -77.70
CA GLY A 105 -57.93 -40.65 -78.67
C GLY A 105 -57.34 -41.95 -78.15
N HIS A 106 -58.08 -43.05 -78.27
CA HIS A 106 -57.61 -44.42 -78.04
C HIS A 106 -56.39 -44.76 -78.86
N ARG A 107 -55.35 -45.41 -78.30
CA ARG A 107 -54.82 -46.69 -78.81
C ARG A 107 -53.78 -47.28 -77.84
N SER A 108 -53.99 -48.54 -77.56
CA SER A 108 -53.13 -49.46 -76.88
C SER A 108 -51.75 -49.62 -77.58
N ALA A 109 -50.69 -49.60 -76.88
CA ALA A 109 -49.48 -50.36 -77.23
C ALA A 109 -48.57 -50.52 -75.97
N ASP A 110 -48.24 -51.76 -75.71
CA ASP A 110 -47.18 -52.21 -74.77
C ASP A 110 -45.92 -51.46 -74.90
N GLY A 111 -45.32 -51.03 -73.82
CA GLY A 111 -43.99 -50.40 -73.82
C GLY A 111 -43.40 -50.29 -72.49
N ARG A 112 -42.42 -51.11 -72.23
CA ARG A 112 -41.46 -51.18 -71.13
C ARG A 112 -41.27 -49.85 -70.33
N ARG A 113 -41.43 -49.90 -69.02
CA ARG A 113 -41.05 -48.82 -68.08
C ARG A 113 -39.53 -48.58 -68.11
N GLY A 114 -39.07 -47.70 -68.94
CA GLY A 114 -37.74 -47.15 -68.89
C GLY A 114 -37.77 -45.97 -67.96
N VAL A 115 -37.05 -46.07 -66.84
CA VAL A 115 -36.75 -44.92 -65.96
C VAL A 115 -36.05 -43.89 -66.80
N SER A 116 -36.54 -42.64 -66.90
CA SER A 116 -35.89 -41.58 -67.69
C SER A 116 -34.49 -41.35 -67.21
N ILE A 117 -33.52 -41.21 -68.10
CA ILE A 117 -32.11 -40.92 -67.83
C ILE A 117 -32.01 -39.71 -66.90
N GLY A 118 -32.89 -38.72 -66.94
CA GLY A 118 -32.96 -37.58 -66.05
C GLY A 118 -33.16 -37.92 -64.59
N VAL A 119 -34.01 -38.96 -64.32
CA VAL A 119 -34.25 -39.42 -62.93
C VAL A 119 -33.01 -40.14 -62.38
N ILE A 120 -32.35 -40.94 -63.23
CA ILE A 120 -31.11 -41.61 -62.85
C ILE A 120 -29.97 -40.59 -62.57
N VAL A 121 -29.82 -39.55 -63.38
CA VAL A 121 -28.85 -38.49 -63.22
C VAL A 121 -29.16 -37.66 -61.93
N ALA A 122 -30.43 -37.36 -61.67
CA ALA A 122 -30.81 -36.65 -60.45
C ALA A 122 -30.53 -37.47 -59.19
N LEU A 123 -30.83 -38.81 -59.24
CA LEU A 123 -30.53 -39.70 -58.10
C LEU A 123 -29.04 -39.88 -57.87
N VAL A 124 -28.25 -40.00 -58.92
CA VAL A 124 -26.77 -40.04 -58.82
C VAL A 124 -26.21 -38.72 -58.24
N ALA A 125 -26.75 -37.57 -58.68
CA ALA A 125 -26.32 -36.26 -58.14
C ALA A 125 -26.63 -36.12 -56.66
N VAL A 126 -27.81 -36.58 -56.21
CA VAL A 126 -28.18 -36.60 -54.78
C VAL A 126 -27.29 -37.54 -53.98
N VAL A 127 -26.99 -38.75 -54.53
CA VAL A 127 -26.07 -39.70 -53.85
C VAL A 127 -24.65 -39.13 -53.75
N VAL A 128 -24.17 -38.49 -54.79
CA VAL A 128 -22.84 -37.84 -54.80
C VAL A 128 -22.81 -36.66 -53.79
N MET A 129 -23.88 -35.86 -53.73
CA MET A 129 -24.00 -34.78 -52.79
C MET A 129 -24.05 -35.27 -51.33
N VAL A 130 -24.85 -36.31 -51.06
CA VAL A 130 -24.94 -36.94 -49.72
C VAL A 130 -23.61 -37.61 -49.38
N ALA A 131 -22.96 -38.30 -50.25
CA ALA A 131 -21.62 -38.87 -50.07
C ALA A 131 -20.59 -37.79 -49.84
N GLY A 132 -20.67 -36.66 -50.53
CA GLY A 132 -19.80 -35.49 -50.34
C GLY A 132 -19.95 -34.85 -48.97
N VAL A 133 -21.20 -34.70 -48.49
CA VAL A 133 -21.50 -34.16 -47.13
C VAL A 133 -21.06 -35.13 -46.05
N ILE A 134 -21.26 -36.43 -46.24
CA ILE A 134 -20.79 -37.47 -45.29
C ILE A 134 -19.27 -37.51 -45.25
N LEU A 135 -18.60 -37.51 -46.39
CA LEU A 135 -17.13 -37.43 -46.49
C LEU A 135 -16.59 -36.13 -45.85
N TRP A 136 -17.22 -34.97 -46.12
CA TRP A 136 -16.85 -33.72 -45.50
C TRP A 136 -16.97 -33.74 -43.97
N ARG A 137 -18.05 -34.29 -43.44
CA ARG A 137 -18.20 -34.47 -41.98
C ARG A 137 -17.15 -35.46 -41.42
N PHE A 138 -16.99 -36.62 -42.04
CA PHE A 138 -16.00 -37.60 -41.61
C PHE A 138 -14.55 -37.09 -41.72
N PHE A 139 -14.20 -36.38 -42.78
CA PHE A 139 -12.88 -35.80 -42.93
C PHE A 139 -12.69 -34.58 -42.02
N GLY A 140 -13.73 -33.75 -41.84
CA GLY A 140 -13.72 -32.63 -40.90
C GLY A 140 -13.50 -33.10 -39.46
N ASP A 141 -14.27 -34.08 -39.02
CA ASP A 141 -14.14 -34.66 -37.67
C ASP A 141 -12.83 -35.44 -37.49
N ALA A 142 -12.36 -36.16 -38.54
CA ALA A 142 -11.09 -36.86 -38.47
C ALA A 142 -9.88 -35.91 -38.51
N LEU A 143 -9.95 -34.77 -39.23
CA LEU A 143 -8.90 -33.75 -39.18
C LEU A 143 -8.93 -32.97 -37.86
N SER A 144 -10.11 -32.60 -37.34
CA SER A 144 -10.23 -31.93 -36.06
C SER A 144 -9.75 -32.82 -34.90
N ASN A 145 -10.16 -34.10 -34.89
CA ASN A 145 -9.68 -35.08 -33.93
C ASN A 145 -8.17 -35.35 -34.02
N ARG A 146 -7.57 -35.34 -35.25
CA ARG A 146 -6.12 -35.46 -35.42
C ARG A 146 -5.37 -34.22 -34.99
N SER A 147 -5.92 -33.02 -35.24
CA SER A 147 -5.33 -31.77 -34.74
C SER A 147 -5.42 -31.66 -33.23
N HIS A 148 -6.51 -32.04 -32.59
CA HIS A 148 -6.65 -32.12 -31.14
C HIS A 148 -5.74 -33.20 -30.52
N THR A 149 -5.58 -34.36 -31.17
CA THR A 149 -4.71 -35.44 -30.69
C THR A 149 -3.23 -35.11 -30.89
N ALA A 150 -2.88 -34.35 -31.93
CA ALA A 150 -1.50 -33.88 -32.17
C ALA A 150 -1.13 -32.74 -31.21
N ALA A 151 -2.05 -31.79 -30.98
CA ALA A 151 -1.91 -30.72 -30.00
C ALA A 151 -1.83 -31.26 -28.55
N ALA A 152 -2.51 -32.40 -28.26
CA ALA A 152 -2.46 -33.06 -26.95
C ALA A 152 -1.13 -33.79 -26.63
N ARG A 153 -0.14 -33.81 -27.54
CA ARG A 153 1.08 -34.61 -27.38
C ARG A 153 2.26 -33.89 -26.72
N CYS A 154 2.13 -32.61 -26.33
CA CYS A 154 3.23 -31.84 -25.73
C CYS A 154 4.55 -32.03 -26.50
N VAL A 155 4.50 -31.82 -27.81
CA VAL A 155 5.64 -32.07 -28.72
C VAL A 155 6.85 -31.22 -28.35
N GLY A 156 6.62 -30.02 -27.82
CA GLY A 156 7.65 -29.12 -27.27
C GLY A 156 8.11 -29.47 -25.85
N GLY A 157 7.55 -30.56 -25.26
CA GLY A 157 7.93 -31.04 -23.93
C GLY A 157 6.98 -30.61 -22.79
N LYS A 158 7.42 -30.89 -21.57
CA LYS A 158 6.72 -30.48 -20.34
C LYS A 158 7.45 -29.33 -19.69
N ASP A 159 6.70 -28.39 -19.12
CA ASP A 159 7.21 -27.25 -18.37
C ASP A 159 6.36 -27.02 -17.12
N THR A 160 6.80 -26.13 -16.24
CA THR A 160 6.08 -25.79 -15.01
C THR A 160 6.08 -24.29 -14.83
N VAL A 161 4.91 -23.72 -14.53
CA VAL A 161 4.80 -22.34 -14.07
C VAL A 161 4.61 -22.34 -12.56
N ALA A 162 5.45 -21.59 -11.87
CA ALA A 162 5.34 -21.39 -10.43
C ALA A 162 4.20 -20.41 -10.11
N VAL A 163 3.43 -20.76 -9.08
CA VAL A 163 2.39 -19.93 -8.46
C VAL A 163 2.69 -19.81 -6.98
N ILE A 164 2.70 -18.60 -6.46
CA ILE A 164 2.81 -18.37 -5.02
C ILE A 164 1.48 -17.87 -4.51
N ALA A 165 1.00 -18.48 -3.43
CA ALA A 165 -0.23 -18.08 -2.76
C ALA A 165 0.01 -17.80 -1.29
N ASP A 166 -0.72 -16.80 -0.76
CA ASP A 166 -0.76 -16.50 0.66
C ASP A 166 -1.14 -17.75 1.48
N PRO A 167 -0.51 -18.01 2.64
CA PRO A 167 -0.78 -19.19 3.45
C PRO A 167 -2.26 -19.42 3.78
N SER A 168 -3.07 -18.35 3.91
CA SER A 168 -4.50 -18.45 4.24
C SER A 168 -5.37 -19.02 3.12
N ILE A 169 -4.89 -18.98 1.85
CA ILE A 169 -5.61 -19.48 0.66
C ILE A 169 -4.85 -20.60 -0.08
N ALA A 170 -3.60 -20.84 0.27
CA ALA A 170 -2.69 -21.72 -0.48
C ALA A 170 -3.21 -23.15 -0.67
N ASP A 171 -3.84 -23.73 0.34
CA ASP A 171 -4.36 -25.12 0.27
C ASP A 171 -5.48 -25.23 -0.77
N GLN A 172 -6.41 -24.25 -0.82
CA GLN A 172 -7.50 -24.20 -1.79
C GLN A 172 -6.99 -23.96 -3.21
N VAL A 173 -5.96 -23.09 -3.36
CA VAL A 173 -5.30 -22.84 -4.65
C VAL A 173 -4.57 -24.08 -5.13
N LYS A 174 -3.91 -24.83 -4.24
CA LYS A 174 -3.22 -26.08 -4.55
C LYS A 174 -4.20 -27.17 -5.01
N GLU A 175 -5.30 -27.38 -4.29
CA GLU A 175 -6.39 -28.29 -4.73
C GLU A 175 -6.93 -27.93 -6.12
N SER A 176 -7.09 -26.61 -6.35
CA SER A 176 -7.52 -26.10 -7.64
C SER A 176 -6.48 -26.32 -8.74
N ALA A 177 -5.19 -26.20 -8.44
CA ALA A 177 -4.09 -26.47 -9.36
C ALA A 177 -4.00 -27.96 -9.73
N ASP A 178 -4.18 -28.87 -8.76
CA ASP A 178 -4.23 -30.30 -9.01
C ASP A 178 -5.40 -30.66 -9.97
N SER A 179 -6.58 -30.08 -9.72
CA SER A 179 -7.76 -30.25 -10.60
C SER A 179 -7.55 -29.67 -11.98
N TYR A 180 -6.90 -28.49 -12.07
CA TYR A 180 -6.54 -27.84 -13.33
C TYR A 180 -5.54 -28.69 -14.12
N ASN A 181 -4.44 -29.13 -13.50
CA ASN A 181 -3.40 -29.91 -14.14
C ASN A 181 -3.92 -31.26 -14.70
N ALA A 182 -4.92 -31.86 -14.04
CA ALA A 182 -5.55 -33.10 -14.50
C ALA A 182 -6.38 -32.90 -15.79
N SER A 183 -6.85 -31.68 -16.09
CA SER A 183 -7.77 -31.39 -17.19
C SER A 183 -7.22 -30.37 -18.20
N ALA A 184 -6.09 -29.69 -17.89
CA ALA A 184 -5.53 -28.67 -18.76
C ALA A 184 -4.97 -29.27 -20.06
N GLY A 185 -5.33 -28.63 -21.17
CA GLY A 185 -4.71 -28.91 -22.48
C GLY A 185 -3.32 -28.27 -22.60
N PRO A 186 -2.58 -28.64 -23.66
CA PRO A 186 -1.29 -27.98 -23.94
C PRO A 186 -1.46 -26.50 -24.22
N VAL A 187 -0.45 -25.72 -23.87
CA VAL A 187 -0.29 -24.30 -24.20
C VAL A 187 0.73 -24.21 -25.33
N GLY A 188 0.28 -23.81 -26.53
CA GLY A 188 1.12 -23.95 -27.72
C GLY A 188 1.43 -25.42 -28.02
N ASP A 189 2.70 -25.78 -28.06
CA ASP A 189 3.20 -27.15 -28.23
C ASP A 189 3.68 -27.80 -26.92
N ARG A 190 3.58 -27.12 -25.76
CA ARG A 190 4.04 -27.57 -24.44
C ARG A 190 2.90 -27.88 -23.48
N CYS A 191 3.10 -28.87 -22.63
CA CYS A 191 2.26 -29.08 -21.46
C CYS A 191 2.88 -28.32 -20.27
N VAL A 192 2.22 -27.26 -19.83
CA VAL A 192 2.66 -26.45 -18.69
C VAL A 192 1.82 -26.82 -17.47
N ALA A 193 2.47 -27.39 -16.46
CA ALA A 193 1.84 -27.67 -15.18
C ALA A 193 1.93 -26.47 -14.25
N VAL A 194 0.92 -26.28 -13.41
CA VAL A 194 0.91 -25.27 -12.34
C VAL A 194 1.45 -25.89 -11.06
N ALA A 195 2.48 -25.30 -10.46
CA ALA A 195 3.04 -25.69 -9.18
C ALA A 195 2.82 -24.58 -8.16
N VAL A 196 2.12 -24.88 -7.05
CA VAL A 196 1.75 -23.89 -6.02
C VAL A 196 2.66 -24.03 -4.82
N THR A 197 3.27 -22.91 -4.41
CA THR A 197 4.05 -22.75 -3.17
C THR A 197 3.32 -21.77 -2.25
N SER A 198 3.25 -22.08 -0.96
CA SER A 198 2.71 -21.18 0.07
C SER A 198 3.81 -20.28 0.57
N ALA A 199 3.60 -18.96 0.51
CA ALA A 199 4.52 -17.99 1.12
C ALA A 199 3.79 -16.68 1.46
N GLY A 200 4.25 -16.02 2.52
CA GLY A 200 3.77 -14.69 2.88
C GLY A 200 4.27 -13.61 1.93
N SER A 201 3.53 -12.52 1.85
CA SER A 201 3.76 -11.43 0.89
C SER A 201 5.15 -10.81 1.01
N ASP A 202 5.67 -10.63 2.23
CA ASP A 202 6.99 -10.02 2.44
C ASP A 202 8.14 -10.87 1.88
N ALA A 203 8.03 -12.20 1.95
CA ALA A 203 9.04 -13.10 1.38
C ALA A 203 9.09 -12.96 -0.16
N VAL A 204 7.94 -12.81 -0.80
CA VAL A 204 7.83 -12.61 -2.25
C VAL A 204 8.42 -11.26 -2.65
N ILE A 205 8.01 -10.17 -1.98
CA ILE A 205 8.50 -8.81 -2.26
C ILE A 205 10.02 -8.75 -2.08
N ASN A 206 10.55 -9.28 -0.97
CA ASN A 206 11.99 -9.31 -0.69
C ASN A 206 12.76 -10.13 -1.75
N GLY A 207 12.16 -11.20 -2.26
CA GLY A 207 12.73 -11.99 -3.35
C GLY A 207 12.85 -11.21 -4.66
N PHE A 208 11.93 -10.30 -4.95
CA PHE A 208 11.98 -9.43 -6.13
C PHE A 208 12.96 -8.25 -5.97
N ILE A 209 13.12 -7.72 -4.75
CA ILE A 209 14.08 -6.64 -4.47
C ILE A 209 15.52 -7.18 -4.46
N GLY A 210 15.72 -8.36 -3.92
CA GLY A 210 17.03 -8.98 -3.72
C GLY A 210 17.29 -10.16 -4.65
N LYS A 211 17.89 -11.21 -4.08
CA LYS A 211 18.08 -12.49 -4.76
C LYS A 211 16.89 -13.39 -4.47
N TRP A 212 16.30 -13.97 -5.51
CA TRP A 212 15.17 -14.88 -5.35
C TRP A 212 15.55 -16.09 -4.47
N PRO A 213 14.80 -16.35 -3.38
CA PRO A 213 15.09 -17.44 -2.45
C PRO A 213 14.79 -18.81 -3.08
N THR A 214 15.70 -19.76 -2.94
CA THR A 214 15.54 -21.12 -3.50
C THR A 214 14.41 -21.91 -2.84
N GLU A 215 14.10 -21.61 -1.59
CA GLU A 215 13.01 -22.23 -0.81
C GLU A 215 11.61 -21.86 -1.35
N LEU A 216 11.48 -20.77 -2.07
CA LEU A 216 10.25 -20.38 -2.76
C LEU A 216 10.07 -21.06 -4.12
N GLY A 217 11.04 -21.87 -4.55
CA GLY A 217 11.05 -22.52 -5.85
C GLY A 217 11.38 -21.55 -7.00
N GLY A 218 10.78 -21.76 -8.17
CA GLY A 218 10.94 -20.85 -9.32
C GLY A 218 10.27 -19.49 -9.10
N GLN A 219 10.78 -18.44 -9.73
CA GLN A 219 10.08 -17.15 -9.76
C GLN A 219 8.68 -17.32 -10.36
N PRO A 220 7.63 -16.77 -9.73
CA PRO A 220 6.26 -17.06 -10.10
C PRO A 220 5.80 -16.34 -11.37
N GLY A 221 4.90 -16.98 -12.12
CA GLY A 221 4.10 -16.33 -13.17
C GLY A 221 2.77 -15.81 -12.66
N LEU A 222 2.30 -16.35 -11.51
CA LEU A 222 1.09 -15.90 -10.83
C LEU A 222 1.38 -15.81 -9.32
N TRP A 223 0.98 -14.69 -8.73
CA TRP A 223 1.04 -14.47 -7.29
C TRP A 223 -0.34 -14.13 -6.74
N ILE A 224 -0.71 -14.72 -5.61
CA ILE A 224 -1.99 -14.49 -4.93
C ILE A 224 -1.68 -14.07 -3.49
N PRO A 225 -1.33 -12.78 -3.24
CA PRO A 225 -1.21 -12.24 -1.89
C PRO A 225 -2.58 -12.19 -1.21
N SER A 226 -2.62 -11.99 0.09
CA SER A 226 -3.91 -11.80 0.75
C SER A 226 -4.55 -10.44 0.45
N SER A 227 -3.77 -9.45 -0.01
CA SER A 227 -4.33 -8.15 -0.39
C SER A 227 -3.56 -7.44 -1.51
N SER A 228 -4.27 -6.58 -2.24
CA SER A 228 -3.69 -5.70 -3.26
C SER A 228 -2.70 -4.67 -2.69
N ILE A 229 -2.67 -4.44 -1.37
CA ILE A 229 -1.65 -3.61 -0.74
C ILE A 229 -0.24 -4.19 -0.95
N SER A 230 -0.10 -5.50 -0.90
CA SER A 230 1.18 -6.17 -1.18
C SER A 230 1.57 -6.10 -2.66
N ALA A 231 0.60 -6.12 -3.58
CA ALA A 231 0.86 -5.84 -5.00
C ALA A 231 1.33 -4.39 -5.22
N ALA A 232 0.73 -3.42 -4.53
CA ALA A 232 1.16 -2.02 -4.55
C ALA A 232 2.60 -1.86 -4.02
N ARG A 233 2.96 -2.53 -2.93
CA ARG A 233 4.32 -2.57 -2.39
C ARG A 233 5.32 -3.17 -3.38
N LEU A 234 4.96 -4.27 -4.04
CA LEU A 234 5.80 -4.86 -5.09
C LEU A 234 6.01 -3.88 -6.26
N THR A 235 4.95 -3.20 -6.69
CA THR A 235 5.04 -2.17 -7.73
C THR A 235 5.97 -1.03 -7.33
N GLY A 236 5.89 -0.56 -6.09
CA GLY A 236 6.79 0.47 -5.54
C GLY A 236 8.25 0.03 -5.49
N ALA A 237 8.51 -1.24 -5.17
CA ALA A 237 9.86 -1.78 -4.98
C ALA A 237 10.52 -2.27 -6.28
N ALA A 238 9.78 -2.94 -7.18
CA ALA A 238 10.29 -3.58 -8.39
C ALA A 238 9.89 -2.87 -9.70
N GLY A 239 9.06 -1.83 -9.63
CA GLY A 239 8.55 -1.08 -10.78
C GLY A 239 7.23 -1.64 -11.32
N SER A 240 6.45 -0.77 -11.98
CA SER A 240 5.11 -1.10 -12.50
C SER A 240 5.09 -2.20 -13.54
N GLN A 241 6.20 -2.41 -14.27
CA GLN A 241 6.31 -3.47 -15.27
C GLN A 241 6.39 -4.89 -14.69
N ALA A 242 6.60 -5.04 -13.39
CA ALA A 242 6.63 -6.37 -12.74
C ALA A 242 5.26 -7.04 -12.72
N ILE A 243 4.19 -6.27 -12.82
CA ILE A 243 2.80 -6.75 -12.80
C ILE A 243 2.14 -6.43 -14.15
N SER A 244 1.61 -7.45 -14.82
CA SER A 244 0.90 -7.29 -16.11
C SER A 244 -0.62 -7.20 -15.96
N ASP A 245 -1.21 -7.84 -14.94
CA ASP A 245 -2.63 -7.78 -14.60
C ASP A 245 -2.83 -8.14 -13.13
N SER A 246 -3.85 -7.55 -12.52
CA SER A 246 -4.24 -7.85 -11.14
C SER A 246 -5.76 -7.78 -11.01
N ARG A 247 -6.36 -8.86 -10.48
CA ARG A 247 -7.82 -8.95 -10.32
C ARG A 247 -8.18 -9.63 -9.02
N SER A 248 -9.02 -9.00 -8.20
CA SER A 248 -9.57 -9.58 -6.98
C SER A 248 -10.27 -10.90 -7.26
N LEU A 249 -9.94 -11.95 -6.51
CA LEU A 249 -10.52 -13.30 -6.61
C LEU A 249 -11.64 -13.50 -5.60
N VAL A 250 -11.37 -13.23 -4.34
CA VAL A 250 -12.31 -13.33 -3.20
C VAL A 250 -11.97 -12.24 -2.19
N ILE A 251 -12.88 -11.98 -1.26
CA ILE A 251 -12.63 -10.97 -0.23
C ILE A 251 -12.80 -11.53 1.18
N SER A 252 -12.14 -10.89 2.14
CA SER A 252 -12.30 -11.12 3.57
C SER A 252 -12.08 -9.81 4.33
N PRO A 253 -13.07 -9.28 5.07
CA PRO A 253 -12.86 -8.06 5.85
C PRO A 253 -11.85 -8.31 6.96
N VAL A 254 -11.08 -7.27 7.28
CA VAL A 254 -10.20 -7.23 8.44
C VAL A 254 -11.02 -6.85 9.66
N LEU A 255 -10.77 -7.55 10.75
CA LEU A 255 -11.48 -7.41 12.02
C LEU A 255 -10.55 -7.75 13.18
N LEU A 256 -11.05 -7.58 14.40
CA LEU A 256 -10.35 -8.06 15.59
C LEU A 256 -10.98 -9.36 16.08
N ALA A 257 -10.13 -10.38 16.25
CA ALA A 257 -10.44 -11.54 17.08
C ALA A 257 -10.33 -11.11 18.54
N VAL A 258 -11.38 -11.31 19.32
CA VAL A 258 -11.50 -10.84 20.70
C VAL A 258 -12.15 -11.88 21.59
N ARG A 259 -12.04 -11.70 22.90
CA ARG A 259 -12.91 -12.41 23.84
C ARG A 259 -14.31 -11.81 23.82
N PRO A 260 -15.38 -12.58 24.11
CA PRO A 260 -16.77 -12.09 24.06
C PRO A 260 -17.03 -10.84 24.89
N GLU A 261 -16.39 -10.70 26.05
CA GLU A 261 -16.51 -9.55 26.94
C GLU A 261 -16.02 -8.26 26.26
N LEU A 262 -14.89 -8.33 25.57
CA LEU A 262 -14.32 -7.18 24.87
C LEU A 262 -15.11 -6.83 23.60
N GLN A 263 -15.70 -7.81 22.93
CA GLN A 263 -16.54 -7.59 21.75
C GLN A 263 -17.69 -6.63 22.07
N GLN A 264 -18.37 -6.83 23.19
CA GLN A 264 -19.47 -5.97 23.61
C GLN A 264 -18.99 -4.56 23.98
N ALA A 265 -17.87 -4.47 24.69
CA ALA A 265 -17.26 -3.20 25.10
C ALA A 265 -16.81 -2.34 23.90
N LEU A 266 -16.35 -2.95 22.83
CA LEU A 266 -15.89 -2.27 21.62
C LEU A 266 -17.02 -1.91 20.63
N ALA A 267 -18.28 -2.27 20.89
CA ALA A 267 -19.38 -2.17 19.92
C ALA A 267 -19.56 -0.76 19.30
N ASN A 268 -19.27 0.30 20.06
CA ASN A 268 -19.39 1.69 19.63
C ASN A 268 -18.03 2.35 19.30
N GLN A 269 -16.94 1.58 19.27
CA GLN A 269 -15.62 2.09 18.92
C GLN A 269 -15.39 1.97 17.41
N ASN A 270 -14.38 2.70 16.89
CA ASN A 270 -13.94 2.64 15.50
C ASN A 270 -12.41 2.46 15.41
N TRP A 271 -11.86 2.41 14.20
CA TRP A 271 -10.42 2.24 14.01
C TRP A 271 -9.59 3.37 14.62
N ALA A 272 -10.06 4.62 14.55
CA ALA A 272 -9.35 5.78 15.11
C ALA A 272 -9.25 5.76 16.65
N ALA A 273 -10.10 5.03 17.34
CA ALA A 273 -10.05 4.90 18.79
C ALA A 273 -8.92 3.98 19.28
N LEU A 274 -8.47 3.02 18.46
CA LEU A 274 -7.55 1.97 18.90
C LEU A 274 -6.20 2.47 19.44
N PRO A 275 -5.51 3.48 18.84
CA PRO A 275 -4.27 4.01 19.41
C PRO A 275 -4.47 4.58 20.82
N GLY A 276 -5.55 5.33 21.04
CA GLY A 276 -5.90 5.86 22.37
C GLY A 276 -6.24 4.76 23.38
N LEU A 277 -6.94 3.71 22.95
CA LEU A 277 -7.27 2.57 23.81
C LEU A 277 -6.01 1.78 24.22
N GLN A 278 -4.96 1.73 23.40
CA GLN A 278 -3.71 1.07 23.75
C GLN A 278 -2.81 1.90 24.67
N THR A 279 -2.79 3.22 24.49
CA THR A 279 -1.85 4.10 25.21
C THR A 279 -2.37 4.61 26.56
N ASN A 280 -3.68 4.75 26.70
CA ASN A 280 -4.29 5.17 27.97
C ASN A 280 -4.42 3.97 28.93
N PRO A 281 -3.73 3.97 30.10
CA PRO A 281 -3.73 2.84 31.03
C PRO A 281 -5.10 2.54 31.66
N ASN A 282 -6.06 3.45 31.55
CA ASN A 282 -7.42 3.29 32.09
C ASN A 282 -8.50 3.24 30.99
N SER A 283 -8.12 3.05 29.74
CA SER A 283 -9.04 3.16 28.60
C SER A 283 -10.20 2.17 28.64
N LEU A 284 -9.95 0.93 29.02
CA LEU A 284 -10.99 -0.11 29.09
C LEU A 284 -11.90 0.04 30.30
N SER A 285 -11.46 0.76 31.36
CA SER A 285 -12.33 1.11 32.48
C SER A 285 -13.49 2.02 32.06
N GLY A 286 -13.27 2.89 31.06
CA GLY A 286 -14.32 3.72 30.46
C GLY A 286 -15.30 2.94 29.57
N LEU A 287 -15.02 1.66 29.31
CA LEU A 287 -15.84 0.74 28.51
C LEU A 287 -16.42 -0.41 29.38
N ASP A 288 -16.65 -0.14 30.64
CA ASP A 288 -17.19 -1.09 31.64
C ASP A 288 -16.29 -2.33 31.90
N LEU A 289 -14.99 -2.21 31.65
CA LEU A 289 -13.97 -3.24 31.92
C LEU A 289 -12.88 -2.72 32.89
N PRO A 290 -13.22 -2.41 34.15
CA PRO A 290 -12.34 -1.66 35.06
C PRO A 290 -11.03 -2.37 35.44
N ALA A 291 -10.98 -3.70 35.34
CA ALA A 291 -9.77 -4.48 35.66
C ALA A 291 -8.80 -4.68 34.47
N TRP A 292 -9.18 -4.24 33.27
CA TRP A 292 -8.44 -4.58 32.04
C TRP A 292 -7.29 -3.62 31.70
N GLY A 293 -7.30 -2.41 32.26
CA GLY A 293 -6.28 -1.39 31.98
C GLY A 293 -6.37 -0.82 30.57
N SER A 294 -5.28 -0.86 29.82
CA SER A 294 -5.25 -0.50 28.39
C SER A 294 -5.52 -1.70 27.49
N LEU A 295 -5.97 -1.44 26.28
CA LEU A 295 -6.13 -2.47 25.24
C LEU A 295 -4.76 -3.06 24.86
N ARG A 296 -4.62 -4.38 24.85
CA ARG A 296 -3.43 -5.10 24.38
C ARG A 296 -3.74 -5.74 23.02
N LEU A 297 -3.56 -4.94 21.97
CA LEU A 297 -3.86 -5.33 20.59
C LEU A 297 -2.61 -5.88 19.90
N ALA A 298 -2.62 -7.17 19.56
CA ALA A 298 -1.60 -7.77 18.71
C ALA A 298 -1.89 -7.50 17.23
N MET A 299 -0.86 -7.14 16.49
CA MET A 299 -0.89 -6.91 15.05
C MET A 299 0.15 -7.82 14.38
N PRO A 300 -0.22 -9.05 14.05
CA PRO A 300 0.70 -10.01 13.44
C PRO A 300 1.28 -9.47 12.13
N SER A 301 2.60 -9.50 11.99
CA SER A 301 3.30 -9.03 10.80
C SER A 301 4.29 -10.06 10.25
N SER A 302 4.61 -11.12 11.00
CA SER A 302 5.52 -12.17 10.55
C SER A 302 4.81 -13.15 9.61
N GLY A 303 5.36 -13.29 8.40
CA GLY A 303 4.89 -14.23 7.38
C GLY A 303 3.68 -13.75 6.58
N ASN A 304 2.69 -13.14 7.21
CA ASN A 304 1.48 -12.59 6.57
C ASN A 304 1.04 -11.31 7.28
N GLY A 305 1.59 -10.19 6.86
CA GLY A 305 1.33 -8.88 7.44
C GLY A 305 0.13 -8.12 6.84
N ASP A 306 -0.50 -8.61 5.77
CA ASP A 306 -1.49 -7.85 5.01
C ASP A 306 -2.71 -7.42 5.85
N ALA A 307 -3.19 -8.28 6.77
CA ALA A 307 -4.28 -7.90 7.68
C ALA A 307 -3.89 -6.72 8.60
N ALA A 308 -2.64 -6.73 9.10
CA ALA A 308 -2.12 -5.63 9.90
C ALA A 308 -1.97 -4.34 9.05
N TYR A 309 -1.48 -4.45 7.81
CA TYR A 309 -1.35 -3.29 6.91
C TYR A 309 -2.72 -2.67 6.60
N LEU A 310 -3.73 -3.48 6.30
CA LEU A 310 -5.10 -3.03 6.06
C LEU A 310 -5.74 -2.40 7.31
N ALA A 311 -5.48 -2.93 8.50
CA ALA A 311 -5.89 -2.30 9.76
C ALA A 311 -5.18 -0.96 9.96
N GLY A 312 -3.90 -0.86 9.62
CA GLY A 312 -3.13 0.39 9.61
C GLY A 312 -3.71 1.42 8.64
N GLU A 313 -4.09 1.00 7.42
CA GLU A 313 -4.80 1.86 6.46
C GLU A 313 -6.11 2.42 7.05
N ALA A 314 -6.88 1.56 7.73
CA ALA A 314 -8.14 1.98 8.35
C ALA A 314 -7.93 2.96 9.50
N VAL A 315 -6.95 2.70 10.37
CA VAL A 315 -6.58 3.63 11.45
C VAL A 315 -6.09 4.95 10.89
N ALA A 316 -5.26 4.95 9.85
CA ALA A 316 -4.78 6.15 9.21
C ALA A 316 -5.92 6.96 8.59
N ALA A 317 -6.80 6.31 7.82
CA ALA A 317 -7.90 6.98 7.13
C ALA A 317 -8.90 7.62 8.10
N GLU A 318 -9.26 6.92 9.18
CA GLU A 318 -10.21 7.43 10.18
C GLU A 318 -9.59 8.45 11.15
N SER A 319 -8.25 8.46 11.29
CA SER A 319 -7.52 9.44 12.11
C SER A 319 -7.09 10.68 11.32
N ALA A 320 -7.17 10.64 10.00
CA ALA A 320 -6.84 11.79 9.15
C ALA A 320 -7.88 12.91 9.32
N PRO A 321 -7.48 14.19 9.28
CA PRO A 321 -8.41 15.31 9.24
C PRO A 321 -9.37 15.20 8.05
N ALA A 322 -10.59 15.70 8.21
CA ALA A 322 -11.59 15.66 7.15
C ALA A 322 -11.07 16.30 5.85
N GLY A 323 -11.12 15.54 4.76
CA GLY A 323 -10.65 15.98 3.44
C GLY A 323 -9.12 15.85 3.22
N ALA A 324 -8.36 15.43 4.22
CA ALA A 324 -6.95 15.12 4.08
C ALA A 324 -6.73 13.67 3.54
N PRO A 325 -5.58 13.39 2.90
CA PRO A 325 -5.25 12.02 2.51
C PRO A 325 -5.04 11.14 3.73
N ALA A 326 -5.27 9.82 3.60
CA ALA A 326 -5.12 8.87 4.69
C ALA A 326 -3.71 8.90 5.32
N THR A 327 -2.67 9.22 4.54
CA THR A 327 -1.30 9.38 5.03
C THR A 327 -1.13 10.49 6.08
N ALA A 328 -2.05 11.43 6.18
CA ALA A 328 -2.07 12.41 7.26
C ALA A 328 -2.33 11.77 8.64
N GLY A 329 -2.92 10.57 8.68
CA GLY A 329 -3.14 9.78 9.90
C GLY A 329 -1.98 8.85 10.29
N ILE A 330 -0.84 8.90 9.63
CA ILE A 330 0.35 8.04 9.90
C ILE A 330 0.79 8.09 11.38
N GLY A 331 0.64 9.25 12.05
CA GLY A 331 0.93 9.38 13.47
C GLY A 331 0.16 8.40 14.35
N ALA A 332 -1.13 8.18 14.05
CA ALA A 332 -1.98 7.23 14.75
C ALA A 332 -1.51 5.78 14.52
N VAL A 333 -1.10 5.44 13.28
CA VAL A 333 -0.53 4.12 12.95
C VAL A 333 0.76 3.85 13.73
N ARG A 334 1.64 4.82 13.84
CA ARG A 334 2.87 4.70 14.63
C ARG A 334 2.58 4.48 16.11
N THR A 335 1.64 5.24 16.67
CA THR A 335 1.19 5.06 18.05
C THR A 335 0.67 3.64 18.26
N LEU A 336 -0.18 3.16 17.34
CA LEU A 336 -0.72 1.81 17.36
C LEU A 336 0.40 0.75 17.36
N MET A 337 1.37 0.89 16.46
CA MET A 337 2.50 -0.04 16.31
C MET A 337 3.45 0.00 17.51
N GLY A 338 3.71 1.18 18.08
CA GLY A 338 4.57 1.36 19.25
C GLY A 338 4.00 0.78 20.55
N ALA A 339 2.69 0.68 20.65
CA ALA A 339 1.98 0.18 21.84
C ALA A 339 1.66 -1.34 21.78
N ARG A 340 2.13 -2.06 20.75
CA ARG A 340 1.88 -3.51 20.61
C ARG A 340 2.46 -4.32 21.76
N PRO A 341 1.76 -5.37 22.24
CA PRO A 341 2.34 -6.31 23.17
C PRO A 341 3.53 -7.06 22.53
N LYS A 342 4.58 -7.28 23.31
CA LYS A 342 5.75 -8.08 22.86
C LYS A 342 5.39 -9.56 22.95
N LEU A 343 5.34 -10.24 21.81
CA LEU A 343 5.12 -11.68 21.70
C LEU A 343 6.45 -12.41 21.43
N ALA A 344 6.43 -13.74 21.57
CA ALA A 344 7.59 -14.58 21.27
C ALA A 344 7.97 -14.51 19.77
N ASP A 345 6.96 -14.47 18.91
CA ASP A 345 7.06 -14.10 17.51
C ASP A 345 5.82 -13.28 17.12
N ASP A 346 5.90 -12.56 16.01
CA ASP A 346 4.81 -11.71 15.51
C ASP A 346 3.87 -12.48 14.55
N SER A 347 3.77 -13.82 14.69
CA SER A 347 2.88 -14.64 13.87
C SER A 347 1.43 -14.57 14.36
N LEU A 348 0.48 -14.75 13.43
CA LEU A 348 -0.93 -14.85 13.77
C LEU A 348 -1.20 -16.02 14.72
N THR A 349 -0.53 -17.13 14.54
CA THR A 349 -0.68 -18.32 15.41
C THR A 349 -0.28 -18.00 16.83
N ALA A 350 0.90 -17.41 17.06
CA ALA A 350 1.36 -17.04 18.41
C ALA A 350 0.45 -16.02 19.07
N ALA A 351 -0.05 -15.04 18.32
CA ALA A 351 -0.98 -14.04 18.83
C ALA A 351 -2.33 -14.66 19.23
N MET A 352 -2.90 -15.53 18.38
CA MET A 352 -4.16 -16.23 18.66
C MET A 352 -4.04 -17.23 19.82
N ASP A 353 -2.94 -17.98 19.90
CA ASP A 353 -2.69 -18.89 21.02
C ASP A 353 -2.55 -18.12 22.34
N THR A 354 -1.94 -16.94 22.31
CA THR A 354 -1.83 -16.06 23.47
C THR A 354 -3.21 -15.49 23.90
N LEU A 355 -4.04 -15.06 22.93
CA LEU A 355 -5.41 -14.62 23.17
C LEU A 355 -6.26 -15.71 23.81
N LEU A 356 -6.12 -16.95 23.36
CA LEU A 356 -6.93 -18.10 23.78
C LEU A 356 -6.38 -18.81 25.01
N LYS A 357 -5.21 -18.39 25.53
CA LYS A 357 -4.60 -19.01 26.70
C LYS A 357 -5.55 -18.98 27.89
N PRO A 358 -5.76 -20.11 28.60
CA PRO A 358 -6.56 -20.14 29.81
C PRO A 358 -6.00 -19.21 30.91
N GLY A 359 -6.86 -18.52 31.64
CA GLY A 359 -6.48 -17.62 32.71
C GLY A 359 -7.43 -16.44 32.84
N ASP A 360 -7.05 -15.46 33.67
CA ASP A 360 -7.79 -14.22 33.80
C ASP A 360 -7.61 -13.36 32.55
N VAL A 361 -8.71 -13.15 31.84
CA VAL A 361 -8.75 -12.38 30.57
C VAL A 361 -8.33 -10.93 30.78
N ALA A 362 -8.67 -10.33 31.91
CA ALA A 362 -8.35 -8.93 32.21
C ALA A 362 -6.83 -8.68 32.29
N THR A 363 -6.06 -9.67 32.74
CA THR A 363 -4.59 -9.59 32.86
C THR A 363 -3.85 -10.28 31.72
N ALA A 364 -4.56 -10.87 30.74
CA ALA A 364 -3.97 -11.57 29.61
C ALA A 364 -2.99 -10.66 28.82
N PRO A 365 -1.88 -11.20 28.29
CA PRO A 365 -0.92 -10.42 27.51
C PRO A 365 -1.49 -9.87 26.20
N VAL A 366 -2.55 -10.48 25.67
CA VAL A 366 -3.25 -10.08 24.45
C VAL A 366 -4.74 -10.08 24.72
N HIS A 367 -5.41 -8.97 24.42
CA HIS A 367 -6.85 -8.82 24.51
C HIS A 367 -7.56 -8.96 23.16
N ALA A 368 -6.87 -8.58 22.09
CA ALA A 368 -7.38 -8.59 20.73
C ALA A 368 -6.24 -8.90 19.73
N VAL A 369 -6.61 -9.49 18.59
CA VAL A 369 -5.68 -9.82 17.50
C VAL A 369 -6.27 -9.33 16.18
N VAL A 370 -5.52 -8.54 15.43
CA VAL A 370 -5.88 -8.18 14.04
C VAL A 370 -5.78 -9.42 13.17
N THR A 371 -6.84 -9.72 12.44
CA THR A 371 -6.93 -10.87 11.54
C THR A 371 -7.97 -10.64 10.45
N THR A 372 -8.08 -11.54 9.47
CA THR A 372 -9.20 -11.54 8.53
C THR A 372 -10.34 -12.40 9.05
N GLU A 373 -11.57 -12.12 8.60
CA GLU A 373 -12.75 -12.90 8.95
C GLU A 373 -12.60 -14.38 8.57
N GLN A 374 -11.96 -14.65 7.44
CA GLN A 374 -11.67 -15.99 6.97
C GLN A 374 -10.72 -16.76 7.90
N GLN A 375 -9.63 -16.12 8.35
CA GLN A 375 -8.69 -16.73 9.30
C GLN A 375 -9.34 -16.97 10.66
N LEU A 376 -10.16 -16.01 11.12
CA LEU A 376 -10.97 -16.19 12.34
C LEU A 376 -11.95 -17.36 12.20
N PHE A 377 -12.64 -17.46 11.06
CA PHE A 377 -13.54 -18.58 10.75
C PHE A 377 -12.80 -19.93 10.85
N GLN A 378 -11.64 -20.05 10.21
CA GLN A 378 -10.83 -21.26 10.29
C GLN A 378 -10.38 -21.58 11.72
N ARG A 379 -9.93 -20.56 12.47
CA ARG A 379 -9.55 -20.75 13.88
C ARG A 379 -10.72 -21.23 14.71
N GLY A 380 -11.91 -20.66 14.51
CA GLY A 380 -13.14 -21.06 15.21
C GLY A 380 -13.51 -22.52 14.97
N GLN A 381 -13.26 -23.04 13.75
CA GLN A 381 -13.53 -24.45 13.44
C GLN A 381 -12.60 -25.43 14.19
N SER A 382 -11.43 -25.00 14.59
CA SER A 382 -10.47 -25.82 15.36
C SER A 382 -10.73 -25.86 16.86
N LEU A 383 -11.68 -25.05 17.38
CA LEU A 383 -11.98 -24.93 18.79
C LEU A 383 -13.25 -25.70 19.15
N SER A 384 -13.21 -26.46 20.25
CA SER A 384 -14.35 -27.22 20.74
C SER A 384 -15.43 -26.34 21.40
N ASP A 385 -15.04 -25.15 21.91
CA ASP A 385 -15.90 -24.18 22.58
C ASP A 385 -15.69 -22.77 22.01
N ALA A 386 -15.77 -22.67 20.68
CA ALA A 386 -15.46 -21.45 19.96
C ALA A 386 -16.40 -20.30 20.32
N GLU A 387 -17.70 -20.57 20.45
CA GLU A 387 -18.75 -19.56 20.72
C GLU A 387 -18.53 -18.83 22.05
N ASN A 388 -18.02 -19.53 23.09
CA ASN A 388 -17.82 -18.95 24.41
C ASN A 388 -16.40 -18.38 24.62
N THR A 389 -15.47 -18.66 23.69
CA THR A 389 -14.06 -18.29 23.88
C THR A 389 -13.54 -17.28 22.88
N LEU A 390 -14.19 -17.13 21.72
CA LEU A 390 -13.69 -16.32 20.61
C LEU A 390 -14.82 -15.63 19.88
N GLY A 391 -14.74 -14.33 19.73
CA GLY A 391 -15.68 -13.50 19.01
C GLY A 391 -14.99 -12.65 17.94
N SER A 392 -15.80 -11.98 17.11
CA SER A 392 -15.35 -11.06 16.09
C SER A 392 -15.83 -9.65 16.39
N TRP A 393 -14.95 -8.68 16.33
CA TRP A 393 -15.34 -7.27 16.29
C TRP A 393 -14.94 -6.68 14.94
N LEU A 394 -15.94 -6.41 14.11
CA LEU A 394 -15.80 -5.67 12.86
C LEU A 394 -16.13 -4.21 13.17
N PRO A 395 -15.18 -3.27 13.06
CA PRO A 395 -15.43 -1.86 13.33
C PRO A 395 -16.53 -1.30 12.43
N PRO A 396 -17.38 -0.39 12.94
CA PRO A 396 -18.39 0.27 12.12
C PRO A 396 -17.73 1.20 11.08
N GLY A 397 -18.43 1.45 9.97
CA GLY A 397 -17.91 2.29 8.88
C GLY A 397 -17.41 1.48 7.68
N PRO A 398 -16.65 2.11 6.78
CA PRO A 398 -16.07 1.42 5.63
C PRO A 398 -15.12 0.30 6.06
N ALA A 399 -15.32 -0.89 5.51
CA ALA A 399 -14.54 -2.07 5.89
C ALA A 399 -13.18 -2.10 5.19
N ALA A 400 -12.10 -2.30 5.94
CA ALA A 400 -10.82 -2.71 5.39
C ALA A 400 -10.92 -4.17 4.91
N VAL A 401 -10.53 -4.44 3.66
CA VAL A 401 -10.80 -5.73 3.01
C VAL A 401 -9.56 -6.30 2.39
N ALA A 402 -9.21 -7.52 2.76
CA ALA A 402 -8.26 -8.37 2.06
C ALA A 402 -8.95 -8.93 0.80
N ASP A 403 -8.44 -8.59 -0.37
CA ASP A 403 -9.11 -8.84 -1.66
C ASP A 403 -8.50 -9.98 -2.47
N TYR A 404 -7.47 -10.64 -1.97
CA TYR A 404 -6.81 -11.83 -2.54
C TYR A 404 -6.66 -11.77 -4.06
N PRO A 405 -5.91 -10.80 -4.61
CA PRO A 405 -5.86 -10.63 -6.05
C PRO A 405 -5.06 -11.74 -6.74
N THR A 406 -5.50 -12.16 -7.92
CA THR A 406 -4.69 -12.92 -8.86
C THR A 406 -3.77 -11.95 -9.62
N VAL A 407 -2.51 -11.86 -9.21
CA VAL A 407 -1.49 -10.95 -9.76
C VAL A 407 -0.67 -11.69 -10.79
N LEU A 408 -0.83 -11.37 -12.07
CA LEU A 408 0.00 -11.91 -13.15
C LEU A 408 1.31 -11.14 -13.22
N LEU A 409 2.40 -11.86 -13.05
CA LEU A 409 3.75 -11.29 -13.05
C LEU A 409 4.36 -11.33 -14.45
N SER A 410 5.29 -10.42 -14.68
CA SER A 410 5.97 -10.22 -15.97
C SER A 410 7.46 -10.06 -15.77
N GLY A 411 8.25 -10.79 -16.55
CA GLY A 411 9.70 -10.68 -16.52
C GLY A 411 10.40 -11.71 -17.40
N ALA A 412 11.72 -11.53 -17.57
CA ALA A 412 12.54 -12.36 -18.44
C ALA A 412 12.69 -13.83 -18.00
N TRP A 413 12.25 -14.16 -16.79
CA TRP A 413 12.25 -15.54 -16.25
C TRP A 413 11.09 -16.39 -16.73
N LEU A 414 10.09 -15.80 -17.41
CA LEU A 414 8.88 -16.49 -17.89
C LEU A 414 8.94 -16.67 -19.41
N SER A 415 8.64 -17.87 -19.88
CA SER A 415 8.33 -18.09 -21.29
C SER A 415 6.91 -17.62 -21.63
N GLN A 416 6.62 -17.48 -22.92
CA GLN A 416 5.28 -17.13 -23.39
C GLN A 416 4.24 -18.19 -22.98
N GLU A 417 4.61 -19.48 -23.01
CA GLU A 417 3.76 -20.59 -22.61
C GLU A 417 3.48 -20.57 -21.11
N GLN A 418 4.50 -20.27 -20.27
CA GLN A 418 4.33 -20.11 -18.83
C GLN A 418 3.41 -18.93 -18.49
N THR A 419 3.58 -17.78 -19.15
CA THR A 419 2.70 -16.61 -18.98
C THR A 419 1.27 -16.95 -19.39
N SER A 420 1.08 -17.64 -20.52
CA SER A 420 -0.24 -18.08 -21.00
C SER A 420 -0.90 -19.09 -20.04
N ALA A 421 -0.12 -20.02 -19.48
CA ALA A 421 -0.60 -21.00 -18.50
C ALA A 421 -0.99 -20.32 -17.18
N ALA A 422 -0.19 -19.38 -16.68
CA ALA A 422 -0.50 -18.58 -15.49
C ALA A 422 -1.82 -17.82 -15.65
N SER A 423 -2.00 -17.14 -16.81
CA SER A 423 -3.24 -16.44 -17.15
C SER A 423 -4.44 -17.39 -17.30
N ALA A 424 -4.26 -18.57 -17.87
CA ALA A 424 -5.30 -19.57 -17.98
C ALA A 424 -5.71 -20.12 -16.60
N PHE A 425 -4.74 -20.35 -15.71
CA PHE A 425 -5.00 -20.80 -14.35
C PHE A 425 -5.69 -19.69 -13.52
N ALA A 426 -5.27 -18.44 -13.63
CA ALA A 426 -5.96 -17.31 -13.01
C ALA A 426 -7.45 -17.29 -13.42
N ARG A 427 -7.75 -17.39 -14.73
CA ARG A 427 -9.15 -17.49 -15.20
C ARG A 427 -9.88 -18.74 -14.69
N TYR A 428 -9.16 -19.86 -14.50
CA TYR A 428 -9.75 -21.08 -13.94
C TYR A 428 -10.19 -20.88 -12.49
N LEU A 429 -9.40 -20.18 -11.67
CA LEU A 429 -9.73 -19.85 -10.28
C LEU A 429 -11.01 -18.99 -10.18
N HIS A 430 -11.26 -18.13 -11.15
CA HIS A 430 -12.47 -17.30 -11.22
C HIS A 430 -13.73 -18.04 -11.70
N LYS A 431 -13.66 -19.35 -12.00
CA LYS A 431 -14.87 -20.12 -12.34
C LYS A 431 -15.78 -20.30 -11.13
N PRO A 432 -17.12 -20.30 -11.33
CA PRO A 432 -18.08 -20.43 -10.22
C PRO A 432 -17.82 -21.63 -9.31
N GLU A 433 -17.37 -22.76 -9.86
CA GLU A 433 -17.11 -23.98 -9.09
C GLU A 433 -15.91 -23.80 -8.13
N GLN A 434 -14.87 -23.06 -8.56
CA GLN A 434 -13.70 -22.77 -7.73
C GLN A 434 -14.04 -21.71 -6.69
N LEU A 435 -14.75 -20.66 -7.07
CA LEU A 435 -15.25 -19.64 -6.15
C LEU A 435 -16.15 -20.24 -5.07
N ALA A 436 -17.01 -21.21 -5.41
CA ALA A 436 -17.84 -21.93 -4.44
C ALA A 436 -17.01 -22.76 -3.44
N LYS A 437 -15.82 -23.28 -3.83
CA LYS A 437 -14.90 -23.94 -2.89
C LYS A 437 -14.31 -22.92 -1.92
N LEU A 438 -13.86 -21.77 -2.42
CA LEU A 438 -13.34 -20.69 -1.60
C LEU A 438 -14.39 -20.14 -0.62
N ALA A 439 -15.64 -20.01 -1.06
CA ALA A 439 -16.73 -19.61 -0.17
C ALA A 439 -16.91 -20.60 1.00
N ARG A 440 -16.84 -21.91 0.75
CA ARG A 440 -16.88 -22.93 1.83
C ARG A 440 -15.71 -22.86 2.79
N ALA A 441 -14.55 -22.34 2.34
CA ALA A 441 -13.37 -22.11 3.17
C ALA A 441 -13.47 -20.82 4.00
N GLY A 442 -14.58 -20.08 3.95
CA GLY A 442 -14.84 -18.88 4.74
C GLY A 442 -14.52 -17.56 4.04
N PHE A 443 -14.15 -17.60 2.76
CA PHE A 443 -14.00 -16.37 1.95
C PHE A 443 -15.37 -15.85 1.51
N ARG A 444 -15.48 -14.53 1.35
CA ARG A 444 -16.68 -13.92 0.78
C ARG A 444 -16.59 -13.91 -0.74
N VAL A 445 -17.62 -14.42 -1.37
CA VAL A 445 -17.80 -14.45 -2.82
C VAL A 445 -19.15 -13.81 -3.14
N SER A 446 -19.19 -12.96 -4.16
CA SER A 446 -20.45 -12.34 -4.60
C SER A 446 -21.51 -13.41 -4.90
N ASP A 447 -22.73 -13.17 -4.45
CA ASP A 447 -23.91 -14.04 -4.68
C ASP A 447 -23.80 -15.47 -4.10
N VAL A 448 -22.79 -15.74 -3.26
CA VAL A 448 -22.65 -17.03 -2.56
C VAL A 448 -22.85 -16.82 -1.06
N LYS A 449 -23.78 -17.61 -0.49
CA LYS A 449 -24.05 -17.56 0.95
C LYS A 449 -22.83 -18.05 1.73
N PRO A 450 -22.36 -17.27 2.74
CA PRO A 450 -21.28 -17.71 3.62
C PRO A 450 -21.63 -18.97 4.41
N PRO A 451 -20.62 -19.73 4.87
CA PRO A 451 -20.83 -20.90 5.74
C PRO A 451 -21.34 -20.47 7.12
N SER A 452 -21.92 -21.41 7.88
CA SER A 452 -22.23 -21.20 9.28
C SER A 452 -20.97 -21.18 10.12
N SER A 453 -20.91 -20.28 11.13
CA SER A 453 -19.75 -20.13 12.00
C SER A 453 -20.17 -19.78 13.43
N PRO A 454 -19.49 -20.34 14.46
CA PRO A 454 -19.72 -19.94 15.84
C PRO A 454 -19.03 -18.61 16.23
N VAL A 455 -18.08 -18.11 15.43
CA VAL A 455 -17.21 -16.96 15.78
C VAL A 455 -17.46 -15.72 14.94
N THR A 456 -18.15 -15.84 13.82
CA THR A 456 -18.53 -14.71 12.96
C THR A 456 -19.89 -14.96 12.31
N SER A 457 -20.70 -13.92 12.24
CA SER A 457 -22.02 -13.97 11.56
C SER A 457 -21.92 -13.60 10.08
N PHE A 458 -20.74 -13.30 9.57
CA PHE A 458 -20.53 -12.75 8.23
C PHE A 458 -21.44 -11.55 7.95
N PRO A 459 -21.40 -10.48 8.76
CA PRO A 459 -22.31 -9.34 8.62
C PRO A 459 -22.15 -8.67 7.26
N ALA A 460 -23.23 -8.06 6.75
CA ALA A 460 -23.13 -7.27 5.51
C ALA A 460 -22.12 -6.14 5.67
N LEU A 461 -21.28 -5.92 4.64
CA LEU A 461 -20.33 -4.81 4.63
C LEU A 461 -21.03 -3.56 4.09
N PRO A 462 -21.00 -2.41 4.80
CA PRO A 462 -21.67 -1.21 4.33
C PRO A 462 -21.00 -0.63 3.07
N SER A 463 -19.67 -0.63 3.05
CA SER A 463 -18.81 -0.23 1.92
C SER A 463 -17.40 -0.75 2.16
N THR A 464 -16.57 -0.73 1.14
CA THR A 464 -15.13 -0.97 1.27
C THR A 464 -14.39 0.33 1.52
N LEU A 465 -13.34 0.29 2.35
CA LEU A 465 -12.46 1.41 2.59
C LEU A 465 -11.65 1.73 1.33
N SER A 466 -11.55 3.01 1.00
CA SER A 466 -10.65 3.52 -0.03
C SER A 466 -9.70 4.54 0.59
N VAL A 467 -8.41 4.31 0.49
CA VAL A 467 -7.37 5.13 1.15
C VAL A 467 -6.51 5.92 0.17
N GLY A 468 -6.87 5.92 -1.10
CA GLY A 468 -6.15 6.60 -2.16
C GLY A 468 -5.55 5.64 -3.18
N ASP A 469 -4.44 6.03 -3.80
CA ASP A 469 -3.74 5.22 -4.81
C ASP A 469 -2.75 4.21 -4.20
N ASP A 470 -2.18 3.38 -5.06
CA ASP A 470 -1.25 2.32 -4.67
C ASP A 470 0.02 2.87 -3.98
N SER A 471 0.46 4.09 -4.32
CA SER A 471 1.67 4.66 -3.70
C SER A 471 1.40 5.11 -2.26
N MET A 472 0.22 5.65 -1.97
CA MET A 472 -0.21 5.96 -0.60
C MET A 472 -0.38 4.68 0.23
N ARG A 473 -0.98 3.64 -0.34
CA ARG A 473 -1.16 2.34 0.31
C ARG A 473 0.18 1.68 0.64
N ALA A 474 1.12 1.67 -0.31
CA ALA A 474 2.47 1.18 -0.09
C ALA A 474 3.18 1.97 1.03
N THR A 475 3.07 3.30 1.04
CA THR A 475 3.66 4.15 2.08
C THR A 475 3.12 3.83 3.48
N LEU A 476 1.80 3.63 3.62
CA LEU A 476 1.18 3.25 4.90
C LEU A 476 1.68 1.88 5.38
N ALA A 477 1.72 0.89 4.50
CA ALA A 477 2.23 -0.45 4.83
C ALA A 477 3.72 -0.44 5.19
N ASP A 478 4.54 0.28 4.44
CA ASP A 478 5.98 0.39 4.68
C ASP A 478 6.27 1.09 6.02
N THR A 479 5.44 2.05 6.44
CA THR A 479 5.51 2.64 7.79
C THR A 479 5.37 1.58 8.88
N MET A 480 4.57 0.53 8.66
CA MET A 480 4.38 -0.55 9.63
C MET A 480 5.51 -1.58 9.60
N VAL A 481 6.01 -1.92 8.42
CA VAL A 481 7.16 -2.84 8.24
C VAL A 481 8.39 -2.27 8.92
N THR A 482 8.58 -0.97 8.80
CA THR A 482 9.78 -0.26 9.26
C THR A 482 9.61 0.46 10.60
N ALA A 483 8.51 0.22 11.32
CA ALA A 483 8.30 0.77 12.66
C ALA A 483 9.48 0.52 13.62
N SER A 484 10.30 -0.50 13.34
CA SER A 484 11.57 -0.78 14.02
C SER A 484 12.79 -0.04 13.42
N ALA A 485 12.63 0.60 12.25
CA ALA A 485 13.75 1.24 11.54
C ALA A 485 14.10 2.64 12.08
N GLY A 486 13.34 3.16 13.04
CA GLY A 486 13.50 4.50 13.58
C GLY A 486 12.90 5.57 12.66
N VAL A 487 13.18 6.82 12.97
CA VAL A 487 12.68 8.00 12.24
C VAL A 487 13.71 8.54 11.26
N ALA A 488 13.26 9.30 10.27
CA ALA A 488 14.07 10.19 9.45
C ALA A 488 13.68 11.63 9.82
N ALA A 489 14.41 12.25 10.74
CA ALA A 489 14.05 13.54 11.29
C ALA A 489 15.17 14.58 11.08
N THR A 490 14.79 15.79 10.70
CA THR A 490 15.66 16.96 10.77
C THR A 490 15.22 17.84 11.92
N ILE A 491 16.12 18.04 12.88
CA ILE A 491 15.91 18.96 14.01
C ILE A 491 16.22 20.36 13.52
N MET A 492 15.31 21.29 13.73
CA MET A 492 15.42 22.70 13.39
C MET A 492 15.36 23.51 14.70
N LEU A 493 16.50 23.98 15.17
CA LEU A 493 16.67 24.56 16.49
C LEU A 493 16.89 26.09 16.42
N ASP A 494 16.04 26.81 17.11
CA ASP A 494 16.10 28.26 17.26
C ASP A 494 17.23 28.67 18.23
N GLN A 495 18.16 29.52 17.77
CA GLN A 495 19.19 30.13 18.57
C GLN A 495 18.76 31.47 19.19
N SER A 496 17.60 32.03 18.84
CA SER A 496 17.12 33.29 19.39
C SER A 496 16.49 33.17 20.78
N MET A 497 16.34 31.93 21.27
CA MET A 497 15.71 31.65 22.56
C MET A 497 16.34 32.39 23.73
N PRO A 498 15.55 32.89 24.71
CA PRO A 498 16.08 33.62 25.86
C PRO A 498 17.01 32.77 26.75
N ASN A 499 17.96 33.45 27.39
CA ASN A 499 19.03 32.81 28.17
C ASN A 499 18.66 32.40 29.59
N ASP A 500 17.55 32.86 30.14
CA ASP A 500 17.23 32.65 31.56
C ASP A 500 15.84 32.02 31.75
N GLU A 501 15.85 30.81 32.27
CA GLU A 501 14.63 30.10 32.63
C GLU A 501 14.91 29.08 33.75
N GLY A 502 14.54 29.44 34.99
CA GLY A 502 14.59 28.50 36.12
C GLY A 502 16.00 28.07 36.53
N GLY A 503 17.01 28.91 36.32
CA GLY A 503 18.42 28.64 36.69
C GLY A 503 19.29 28.04 35.59
N ASN A 504 18.68 27.65 34.45
CA ASN A 504 19.37 27.27 33.22
C ASN A 504 18.84 28.12 32.06
N SER A 505 19.53 28.13 30.93
CA SER A 505 18.98 28.73 29.73
C SER A 505 17.95 27.79 29.09
N ARG A 506 16.90 28.34 28.45
CA ARG A 506 15.92 27.54 27.69
C ARG A 506 16.63 26.66 26.67
N LEU A 507 17.59 27.24 25.94
CA LEU A 507 18.40 26.53 24.97
C LEU A 507 19.15 25.34 25.60
N SER A 508 19.72 25.48 26.80
CA SER A 508 20.43 24.37 27.45
C SER A 508 19.51 23.23 27.87
N ASN A 509 18.28 23.55 28.32
CA ASN A 509 17.27 22.53 28.62
C ASN A 509 16.85 21.76 27.35
N VAL A 510 16.65 22.47 26.26
CA VAL A 510 16.31 21.87 24.95
C VAL A 510 17.45 20.99 24.45
N VAL A 511 18.70 21.48 24.51
CA VAL A 511 19.90 20.70 24.14
C VAL A 511 19.98 19.42 24.95
N ALA A 512 19.80 19.47 26.27
CA ALA A 512 19.84 18.29 27.13
C ALA A 512 18.73 17.26 26.77
N ALA A 513 17.51 17.71 26.47
CA ALA A 513 16.42 16.84 26.06
C ALA A 513 16.74 16.16 24.72
N LEU A 514 17.24 16.90 23.73
CA LEU A 514 17.64 16.39 22.42
C LEU A 514 18.78 15.38 22.52
N GLU A 515 19.84 15.69 23.30
CA GLU A 515 20.95 14.76 23.50
C GLU A 515 20.52 13.43 24.13
N ASN A 516 19.65 13.49 25.14
CA ASN A 516 19.12 12.29 25.78
C ASN A 516 18.31 11.45 24.80
N ARG A 517 17.49 12.09 23.96
CA ARG A 517 16.71 11.39 22.93
C ARG A 517 17.60 10.76 21.86
N ILE A 518 18.57 11.50 21.30
CA ILE A 518 19.49 11.00 20.28
C ILE A 518 20.26 9.76 20.77
N LYS A 519 20.70 9.75 22.03
CA LYS A 519 21.38 8.60 22.65
C LYS A 519 20.48 7.35 22.75
N ALA A 520 19.17 7.55 22.85
CA ALA A 520 18.17 6.47 22.98
C ALA A 520 17.59 5.99 21.64
N MET A 521 17.87 6.67 20.52
CA MET A 521 17.34 6.32 19.22
C MET A 521 18.02 5.08 18.61
N PRO A 522 17.29 4.28 17.81
CA PRO A 522 17.89 3.17 17.06
C PRO A 522 19.01 3.64 16.12
N PRO A 523 20.05 2.83 15.89
CA PRO A 523 21.14 3.16 14.95
C PRO A 523 20.67 3.41 13.50
N SER A 524 19.54 2.83 13.11
CA SER A 524 18.91 3.01 11.82
C SER A 524 18.19 4.35 11.65
N SER A 525 17.90 5.08 12.74
CA SER A 525 17.30 6.41 12.66
C SER A 525 18.18 7.36 11.87
N VAL A 526 17.57 8.13 10.97
CA VAL A 526 18.23 9.20 10.22
C VAL A 526 17.99 10.51 10.95
N VAL A 527 19.05 11.19 11.35
CA VAL A 527 18.95 12.46 12.09
C VAL A 527 19.85 13.50 11.46
N GLY A 528 19.29 14.70 11.23
CA GLY A 528 19.99 15.91 10.85
C GLY A 528 19.78 17.02 11.88
N LEU A 529 20.67 17.99 11.94
CA LEU A 529 20.56 19.17 12.79
C LEU A 529 20.78 20.43 11.97
N TRP A 530 19.78 21.29 11.98
CA TRP A 530 19.85 22.66 11.52
C TRP A 530 19.63 23.61 12.69
N THR A 531 20.28 24.75 12.64
CA THR A 531 20.05 25.88 13.56
C THR A 531 19.67 27.12 12.77
N PHE A 532 18.99 28.04 13.39
CA PHE A 532 18.68 29.35 12.79
C PHE A 532 18.70 30.45 13.84
N ASP A 533 19.02 31.66 13.38
CA ASP A 533 19.01 32.88 14.15
C ASP A 533 18.22 33.98 13.38
N GLY A 534 18.45 35.24 13.68
CA GLY A 534 17.84 36.38 12.99
C GLY A 534 18.44 36.70 11.59
N ARG A 535 19.42 35.92 11.12
CA ARG A 535 20.12 36.17 9.86
C ARG A 535 19.99 35.03 8.86
N GLU A 536 20.23 33.80 9.33
CA GLU A 536 20.28 32.63 8.44
C GLU A 536 19.94 31.32 9.13
N GLY A 537 19.52 30.32 8.34
CA GLY A 537 19.46 28.92 8.73
C GLY A 537 20.73 28.20 8.29
N ARG A 538 21.30 27.34 9.15
CA ARG A 538 22.56 26.63 8.92
C ARG A 538 22.42 25.15 9.18
N THR A 539 23.02 24.33 8.30
CA THR A 539 23.18 22.89 8.55
C THR A 539 24.37 22.67 9.47
N GLU A 540 24.14 22.22 10.70
CA GLU A 540 25.18 21.84 11.65
C GLU A 540 25.66 20.40 11.44
N VAL A 541 24.72 19.49 11.20
CA VAL A 541 24.99 18.09 10.89
C VAL A 541 24.02 17.64 9.80
N PRO A 542 24.50 17.24 8.61
CA PRO A 542 23.65 16.74 7.55
C PRO A 542 22.87 15.50 7.98
N ALA A 543 21.62 15.36 7.50
CA ALA A 543 20.78 14.21 7.80
C ALA A 543 21.40 12.90 7.30
N GLY A 544 21.40 11.87 8.14
CA GLY A 544 21.92 10.54 7.82
C GLY A 544 21.71 9.54 8.95
N PRO A 545 21.86 8.22 8.67
CA PRO A 545 21.71 7.18 9.69
C PRO A 545 22.64 7.39 10.89
N LEU A 546 22.13 7.16 12.10
CA LEU A 546 22.96 7.28 13.32
C LEU A 546 24.14 6.30 13.35
N ALA A 547 24.01 5.18 12.63
CA ALA A 547 25.11 4.22 12.45
C ALA A 547 26.26 4.76 11.58
N ASP A 548 26.00 5.75 10.71
CA ASP A 548 26.96 6.25 9.75
C ASP A 548 27.82 7.37 10.38
N PRO A 549 29.14 7.36 10.14
CA PRO A 549 30.00 8.42 10.65
C PRO A 549 29.81 9.74 9.89
N VAL A 550 30.09 10.85 10.56
CA VAL A 550 30.17 12.19 9.97
C VAL A 550 31.58 12.74 10.23
N ASN A 551 32.32 13.07 9.18
CA ASN A 551 33.69 13.58 9.27
C ASN A 551 34.62 12.70 10.15
N GLY A 552 34.46 11.37 10.06
CA GLY A 552 35.22 10.41 10.82
C GLY A 552 34.80 10.22 12.29
N GLN A 553 33.72 10.88 12.73
CA GLN A 553 33.14 10.70 14.08
C GLN A 553 31.80 9.94 14.00
N PRO A 554 31.45 9.13 15.01
CA PRO A 554 30.10 8.58 15.13
C PRO A 554 29.05 9.71 15.08
N ARG A 555 28.03 9.58 14.25
CA ARG A 555 27.00 10.63 14.06
C ARG A 555 26.33 11.08 15.36
N PRO A 556 25.97 10.21 16.34
CA PRO A 556 25.45 10.65 17.62
C PRO A 556 26.41 11.59 18.36
N ALA A 557 27.71 11.30 18.31
CA ALA A 557 28.75 12.16 18.93
C ALA A 557 28.87 13.50 18.19
N ALA A 558 28.78 13.50 16.85
CA ALA A 558 28.79 14.72 16.05
C ALA A 558 27.58 15.61 16.36
N LEU A 559 26.37 15.02 16.45
CA LEU A 559 25.13 15.72 16.84
C LEU A 559 25.23 16.30 18.25
N THR A 560 25.65 15.51 19.23
CA THR A 560 25.87 15.98 20.62
C THR A 560 26.91 17.11 20.68
N ALA A 561 28.03 16.97 19.94
CA ALA A 561 29.04 18.01 19.90
C ALA A 561 28.58 19.31 19.23
N ALA A 562 27.73 19.21 18.21
CA ALA A 562 27.08 20.36 17.56
C ALA A 562 26.07 21.02 18.50
N LEU A 563 25.21 20.25 19.17
CA LEU A 563 24.26 20.74 20.16
C LEU A 563 24.94 21.44 21.32
N GLY A 564 26.01 20.86 21.87
CA GLY A 564 26.79 21.45 22.98
C GLY A 564 27.52 22.74 22.62
N LYS A 565 27.66 23.09 21.34
CA LYS A 565 28.27 24.36 20.88
C LYS A 565 27.24 25.48 20.69
N GLN A 566 25.93 25.16 20.81
CA GLN A 566 24.89 26.15 20.58
C GLN A 566 24.86 27.20 21.68
N TYR A 567 24.61 28.43 21.28
CA TYR A 567 24.49 29.57 22.17
C TYR A 567 23.31 30.46 21.75
N SER A 568 22.74 31.18 22.69
CA SER A 568 21.69 32.12 22.38
C SER A 568 22.25 33.33 21.63
N SER A 569 21.79 33.53 20.39
CA SER A 569 22.28 34.62 19.54
C SER A 569 21.59 35.97 19.84
N GLY A 570 20.38 35.96 20.37
CA GLY A 570 19.50 37.12 20.48
C GLY A 570 19.15 37.73 19.11
N GLY A 571 18.02 38.37 18.98
CA GLY A 571 17.76 39.25 17.85
C GLY A 571 17.02 38.70 16.65
N GLY A 572 16.11 37.76 16.82
CA GLY A 572 15.14 37.34 15.79
C GLY A 572 15.38 35.94 15.23
N ALA A 573 14.44 35.50 14.39
CA ALA A 573 14.38 34.14 13.87
C ALA A 573 13.97 34.11 12.39
N VAL A 574 14.81 33.59 11.50
CA VAL A 574 14.45 33.34 10.09
C VAL A 574 13.80 31.95 9.94
N SER A 575 12.81 31.69 10.78
CA SER A 575 12.24 30.36 10.97
C SER A 575 11.52 29.82 9.72
N PHE A 576 10.67 30.64 9.04
CA PHE A 576 9.86 30.17 7.91
C PHE A 576 10.70 29.84 6.68
N THR A 577 11.69 30.68 6.37
CA THR A 577 12.62 30.45 5.25
C THR A 577 13.50 29.24 5.51
N THR A 578 13.95 29.03 6.76
CA THR A 578 14.71 27.84 7.14
C THR A 578 13.87 26.58 7.02
N LEU A 579 12.61 26.57 7.52
CA LEU A 579 11.72 25.44 7.37
C LEU A 579 11.47 25.09 5.89
N ARG A 580 11.28 26.08 5.02
CA ARG A 580 11.12 25.86 3.59
C ARG A 580 12.31 25.11 3.00
N LEU A 581 13.55 25.50 3.33
CA LEU A 581 14.76 24.85 2.83
C LEU A 581 14.86 23.39 3.33
N ILE A 582 14.63 23.16 4.61
CA ILE A 582 14.66 21.82 5.21
C ILE A 582 13.58 20.92 4.59
N TYR A 583 12.37 21.44 4.39
CA TYR A 583 11.28 20.67 3.80
C TYR A 583 11.59 20.23 2.36
N GLN A 584 12.20 21.12 1.56
CA GLN A 584 12.67 20.80 0.20
C GLN A 584 13.80 19.75 0.22
N GLU A 585 14.77 19.87 1.13
CA GLU A 585 15.83 18.88 1.29
C GLU A 585 15.27 17.50 1.67
N MET A 586 14.29 17.46 2.56
CA MET A 586 13.68 16.21 2.99
C MET A 586 12.82 15.56 1.88
N LEU A 587 12.13 16.35 1.06
CA LEU A 587 11.42 15.81 -0.12
C LEU A 587 12.39 15.17 -1.12
N ALA A 588 13.54 15.81 -1.36
CA ALA A 588 14.58 15.30 -2.25
C ALA A 588 15.24 14.02 -1.70
N ASN A 589 15.36 13.91 -0.38
CA ASN A 589 16.03 12.82 0.33
C ASN A 589 15.04 11.93 1.11
N TYR A 590 13.79 11.87 0.69
CA TYR A 590 12.74 11.12 1.38
C TYR A 590 13.16 9.68 1.65
N ARG A 591 12.95 9.22 2.89
CA ARG A 591 13.29 7.87 3.34
C ARG A 591 12.04 7.00 3.36
N VAL A 592 11.91 6.18 2.32
CA VAL A 592 10.84 5.20 2.26
C VAL A 592 10.91 4.28 3.47
N GLY A 593 9.76 4.05 4.09
CA GLY A 593 9.65 3.17 5.24
C GLY A 593 10.09 3.76 6.58
N GLN A 594 10.55 5.01 6.64
CA GLN A 594 10.80 5.71 7.89
C GLN A 594 9.80 6.85 8.09
N ALA A 595 9.58 7.22 9.34
CA ALA A 595 8.84 8.43 9.69
C ALA A 595 9.64 9.66 9.28
N ASN A 596 9.26 10.33 8.18
CA ASN A 596 9.92 11.56 7.76
C ASN A 596 9.30 12.76 8.48
N SER A 597 10.11 13.54 9.21
CA SER A 597 9.61 14.68 9.98
C SER A 597 10.64 15.79 10.13
N VAL A 598 10.16 17.02 10.26
CA VAL A 598 10.92 18.15 10.78
C VAL A 598 10.46 18.41 12.21
N LEU A 599 11.40 18.45 13.16
CA LEU A 599 11.13 18.92 14.52
C LEU A 599 11.59 20.37 14.63
N VAL A 600 10.66 21.30 14.62
CA VAL A 600 10.90 22.72 14.88
C VAL A 600 10.84 22.98 16.36
N ILE A 601 11.86 23.63 16.91
CA ILE A 601 11.89 24.10 18.30
C ILE A 601 12.17 25.60 18.28
N THR A 602 11.20 26.42 18.65
CA THR A 602 11.24 27.88 18.56
C THR A 602 10.64 28.55 19.80
N ALA A 603 10.92 29.81 20.00
CA ALA A 603 10.39 30.62 21.11
C ALA A 603 10.14 32.09 20.72
N GLY A 604 10.23 32.42 19.48
CA GLY A 604 10.14 33.81 19.08
C GLY A 604 9.48 34.04 17.74
N PRO A 605 9.09 35.29 17.46
CA PRO A 605 8.46 35.60 16.20
C PRO A 605 9.44 35.45 15.04
N HIS A 606 8.89 35.03 13.91
CA HIS A 606 9.58 35.08 12.63
C HIS A 606 9.89 36.54 12.27
N THR A 607 11.12 36.81 11.86
CA THR A 607 11.59 38.21 11.61
C THR A 607 11.98 38.47 10.15
N ASP A 608 12.07 37.44 9.31
CA ASP A 608 12.41 37.59 7.90
C ASP A 608 11.17 37.94 7.07
N GLN A 609 11.25 39.06 6.34
CA GLN A 609 10.16 39.59 5.50
C GLN A 609 10.04 38.89 4.13
N THR A 610 10.95 37.96 3.79
CA THR A 610 10.97 37.30 2.46
C THR A 610 9.92 36.20 2.33
N LEU A 611 9.44 35.67 3.45
CA LEU A 611 8.40 34.66 3.50
C LEU A 611 7.52 34.88 4.74
N ASP A 612 6.28 35.28 4.53
CA ASP A 612 5.31 35.46 5.60
C ASP A 612 4.56 34.14 5.95
N GLY A 613 3.74 34.17 6.99
CA GLY A 613 2.98 33.01 7.45
C GLY A 613 2.07 32.41 6.38
N PRO A 614 1.21 33.20 5.70
CA PRO A 614 0.41 32.74 4.57
C PRO A 614 1.26 32.12 3.44
N GLY A 615 2.40 32.72 3.11
CA GLY A 615 3.34 32.22 2.10
C GLY A 615 3.93 30.86 2.48
N LEU A 616 4.29 30.66 3.76
CA LEU A 616 4.76 29.37 4.26
C LEU A 616 3.66 28.31 4.19
N GLN A 617 2.44 28.61 4.63
CA GLN A 617 1.30 27.69 4.56
C GLN A 617 0.99 27.28 3.12
N ASP A 618 1.04 28.22 2.20
CA ASP A 618 0.83 27.98 0.77
C ASP A 618 1.96 27.10 0.18
N PHE A 619 3.20 27.36 0.58
CA PHE A 619 4.34 26.52 0.21
C PHE A 619 4.17 25.07 0.70
N ILE A 620 3.84 24.83 1.98
CA ILE A 620 3.62 23.49 2.52
C ILE A 620 2.49 22.80 1.76
N ARG A 621 1.36 23.47 1.53
CA ARG A 621 0.21 22.91 0.80
C ARG A 621 0.57 22.50 -0.63
N LYS A 622 1.35 23.30 -1.35
CA LYS A 622 1.79 23.02 -2.72
C LYS A 622 2.88 21.96 -2.82
N SER A 623 3.70 21.83 -1.79
CA SER A 623 4.82 20.89 -1.74
C SER A 623 4.45 19.55 -1.14
N ALA A 624 3.29 19.44 -0.47
CA ALA A 624 2.83 18.20 0.13
C ALA A 624 2.63 17.13 -0.95
N ASP A 625 3.33 16.02 -0.80
CA ASP A 625 3.19 14.82 -1.63
C ASP A 625 2.59 13.71 -0.76
N PRO A 626 1.34 13.29 -1.00
CA PRO A 626 0.70 12.23 -0.22
C PRO A 626 1.46 10.90 -0.23
N ALA A 627 2.28 10.64 -1.25
CA ALA A 627 3.14 9.46 -1.34
C ALA A 627 4.46 9.64 -0.57
N LYS A 628 4.83 10.88 -0.21
CA LYS A 628 6.04 11.21 0.54
C LYS A 628 5.72 12.15 1.71
N PRO A 629 4.90 11.70 2.66
CA PRO A 629 4.47 12.56 3.75
C PRO A 629 5.65 12.97 4.64
N ILE A 630 5.78 14.28 4.90
CA ILE A 630 6.76 14.87 5.82
C ILE A 630 5.99 15.64 6.87
N ALA A 631 5.98 15.15 8.10
CA ALA A 631 5.33 15.80 9.21
C ALA A 631 6.19 16.97 9.75
N VAL A 632 5.58 18.12 9.99
CA VAL A 632 6.23 19.22 10.71
C VAL A 632 5.70 19.25 12.13
N ASN A 633 6.53 18.82 13.08
CA ASN A 633 6.22 18.83 14.50
C ASN A 633 6.86 20.06 15.13
N ILE A 634 6.10 20.80 15.92
CA ILE A 634 6.53 22.08 16.47
C ILE A 634 6.45 22.05 18.00
N ILE A 635 7.56 22.37 18.66
CA ILE A 635 7.61 22.74 20.07
C ILE A 635 7.84 24.24 20.10
N ASP A 636 6.86 24.97 20.58
CA ASP A 636 6.87 26.42 20.68
C ASP A 636 6.83 26.84 22.16
N PHE A 637 7.51 27.92 22.51
CA PHE A 637 7.58 28.37 23.89
C PHE A 637 6.94 29.74 24.11
N GLY A 638 6.02 29.78 25.05
CA GLY A 638 5.42 31.02 25.54
C GLY A 638 4.37 31.61 24.58
N ALA A 639 4.32 32.92 24.48
CA ALA A 639 3.36 33.65 23.67
C ALA A 639 3.99 34.05 22.33
N ASP A 640 4.01 33.14 21.36
CA ASP A 640 4.48 33.41 20.00
C ASP A 640 3.37 34.04 19.15
N PRO A 641 3.55 35.24 18.55
CA PRO A 641 2.58 35.82 17.63
C PRO A 641 2.37 34.98 16.35
N ASP A 642 3.32 34.12 15.97
CA ASP A 642 3.24 33.22 14.81
C ASP A 642 2.57 31.88 15.11
N ARG A 643 2.06 31.68 16.32
CA ARG A 643 1.37 30.46 16.78
C ARG A 643 0.35 29.95 15.77
N ALA A 644 -0.50 30.83 15.24
CA ALA A 644 -1.54 30.44 14.27
C ALA A 644 -0.93 29.89 12.97
N THR A 645 0.23 30.40 12.55
CA THR A 645 0.98 29.90 11.40
C THR A 645 1.53 28.50 11.70
N TRP A 646 2.15 28.32 12.87
CA TRP A 646 2.70 27.04 13.28
C TRP A 646 1.65 25.95 13.44
N GLU A 647 0.50 26.26 14.05
CA GLU A 647 -0.64 25.34 14.14
C GLU A 647 -1.14 24.91 12.76
N ALA A 648 -1.27 25.87 11.83
CA ALA A 648 -1.70 25.59 10.46
C ALA A 648 -0.66 24.75 9.70
N VAL A 649 0.64 25.03 9.83
CA VAL A 649 1.72 24.27 9.20
C VAL A 649 1.74 22.82 9.72
N ALA A 650 1.61 22.62 11.03
CA ALA A 650 1.50 21.29 11.62
C ALA A 650 0.32 20.53 11.02
N GLN A 651 -0.86 21.15 11.00
CA GLN A 651 -2.07 20.53 10.44
C GLN A 651 -1.92 20.19 8.96
N LEU A 652 -1.40 21.09 8.14
CA LEU A 652 -1.23 20.90 6.69
C LEU A 652 -0.25 19.80 6.35
N SER A 653 0.77 19.58 7.19
CA SER A 653 1.81 18.56 7.00
C SER A 653 1.50 17.22 7.67
N GLY A 654 0.40 17.11 8.43
CA GLY A 654 0.08 15.93 9.23
C GLY A 654 0.98 15.78 10.48
N GLY A 655 1.62 16.85 10.93
CA GLY A 655 2.38 16.93 12.16
C GLY A 655 1.56 17.41 13.37
N SER A 656 2.24 17.82 14.42
CA SER A 656 1.65 18.25 15.68
C SER A 656 2.28 19.54 16.19
N TYR A 657 1.49 20.37 16.83
CA TYR A 657 1.93 21.59 17.52
C TYR A 657 1.75 21.44 19.03
N GLN A 658 2.78 21.79 19.77
CA GLN A 658 2.74 21.84 21.22
C GLN A 658 3.36 23.14 21.73
N ASN A 659 2.59 23.93 22.47
CA ASN A 659 3.09 25.09 23.18
C ASN A 659 3.46 24.71 24.61
N LEU A 660 4.66 25.10 25.05
CA LEU A 660 5.14 24.89 26.41
C LEU A 660 5.39 26.25 27.07
N GLU A 661 4.90 26.43 28.29
CA GLU A 661 5.17 27.65 29.06
C GLU A 661 6.64 27.75 29.48
N THR A 662 7.28 26.59 29.75
CA THR A 662 8.66 26.52 30.25
C THR A 662 9.40 25.29 29.71
N SER A 663 10.69 25.45 29.44
CA SER A 663 11.58 24.35 29.08
C SER A 663 12.07 23.53 30.27
N ALA A 664 11.85 24.02 31.51
CA ALA A 664 12.22 23.29 32.72
C ALA A 664 11.22 22.19 33.12
N SER A 665 10.06 22.11 32.44
CA SER A 665 9.05 21.08 32.66
C SER A 665 9.47 19.73 32.05
N PRO A 666 9.08 18.58 32.64
CA PRO A 666 9.21 17.25 32.03
C PRO A 666 8.46 17.11 30.72
N ASP A 667 7.53 18.01 30.43
CA ASP A 667 6.74 18.02 29.17
C ASP A 667 7.63 18.22 27.95
N LEU A 668 8.75 18.98 28.08
CA LEU A 668 9.73 19.12 27.01
C LEU A 668 10.32 17.76 26.59
N ALA A 669 10.79 16.98 27.57
CA ALA A 669 11.35 15.65 27.27
C ALA A 669 10.31 14.71 26.68
N THR A 670 9.04 14.83 27.15
CA THR A 670 7.91 14.06 26.61
C THR A 670 7.63 14.45 25.16
N ALA A 671 7.53 15.75 24.85
CA ALA A 671 7.32 16.25 23.48
C ALA A 671 8.45 15.83 22.53
N VAL A 672 9.71 16.01 22.92
CA VAL A 672 10.88 15.58 22.13
C VAL A 672 10.85 14.06 21.87
N ASN A 673 10.49 13.27 22.88
CA ASN A 673 10.39 11.82 22.70
C ASN A 673 9.28 11.42 21.75
N ILE A 674 8.11 12.07 21.81
CA ILE A 674 6.98 11.80 20.93
C ILE A 674 7.30 12.22 19.48
N PHE A 675 7.88 13.41 19.29
CA PHE A 675 8.10 13.98 17.95
C PHE A 675 9.32 13.38 17.22
N LEU A 676 10.19 12.68 17.94
CA LEU A 676 11.31 11.91 17.38
C LEU A 676 11.15 10.38 17.59
N SER A 677 9.90 9.91 17.70
CA SER A 677 9.60 8.47 17.86
C SER A 677 9.18 7.80 16.57
#